data_d91dd9a9e54a0ee45901b871af2e9523
#
_entry.id   d91dd9a9e54a0ee45901b871af2e9523
#
_cell.length_a   1.000
_cell.length_b   1.000
_cell.length_c   1.000
_cell.angle_alpha   90.00
_cell.angle_beta   90.00
_cell.angle_gamma   90.00
#
_symmetry.space_group_name_H-M   'P 1'
#
loop_
_entity.id
_entity.type
_entity.pdbx_description
1 polymer ?
#
loop_
_entity_poly.entity_id
_entity_poly.type
_entity_poly.pdbx_seq_one_letter_code
_entity_poly.pdbx_strand_id
1 'polypeptide(L)'
;MKKDNHSIQRLPRNIEVRGAKVHNLKNIDVDIPLHEIVAIAGVSGSGKSSLALGALYAEGSRRYLESLSTYTRRRMTQAERADVDDIRYVPAALALRQRPGVPGIRSTFGTLSELLNSLRLMFSRLASHCCPNGHYCPPSLSVAAMQEITCPVCGVKFYGPGAEELAFNSSGACPTCGGTGVVRNVNEAALVPDDSKTIDEGAVVVWGTLMWSLMKDIVRTMGVRTDVPFRDLTPEEKEIVYHGELKKHHIHYVNPNTLEPAEMDFNYYSAVNSVKNALAKVKDEKGMKRLEKYLEEDVCPDCGGTRLSEAARSPRLRGIGLDKASAMTLSELIPWVQGVSSSLPEEMRPMAENICESFMDVSKRLMDLGLGYLSLDRAASTLSTGERQRVQLARAVRNRTTGVLYVLDEPSIGLHPYNLQGLTGVMDDLQSDGNSVILVDHDTQVLKHADWMIEMGKGAGAEGGTIISQGTVEDISKNPESVIGPYLSDHYESRIRPVTQREALFDKGAIHLETGAIHTVHPLDVRIPMGRLTVVTGVSGSGKTTMVLESLIPALRAEISGQKLPSHVKNVEADGITQVKLIDATPIGINVRSTVATYANVHDGLRKVYARTADAREHHYKAGDFSYNTGKLRCPTCDGTGEISLDVQFLPDVQIPCPDCRGSRYRKEAYDIHRKAKDGKEYSLPELMNMSVDQVLNALGGLKLLQQRLQVLHDLGLGYLTLGEETPGLSGGEAQRLKLASEMGKGQSDSVFVFDEPTIGLHPQDVRTLLHVFQTLINHGATLVVIEHDLDVIRNADYIVDMGPGGGKEGGRIIARGTPEEIRQNTDSLTGRFI
;
A
#
# COMPACT_ATOMS: atom_id res chain seq x y z
N MET A 1 60.63 -33.85 -5.50
CA MET A 1 59.43 -33.05 -5.81
C MET A 1 58.38 -33.40 -4.80
N LYS A 2 58.21 -32.58 -3.75
CA LYS A 2 57.11 -32.70 -2.80
C LYS A 2 55.85 -32.14 -3.44
N LYS A 3 54.81 -32.93 -3.60
CA LYS A 3 53.47 -32.46 -3.96
C LYS A 3 52.90 -31.72 -2.74
N ASP A 4 52.81 -30.43 -2.87
CA ASP A 4 52.06 -29.61 -1.92
C ASP A 4 50.59 -30.03 -2.02
N ASN A 5 50.07 -30.63 -0.96
CA ASN A 5 48.63 -30.78 -0.72
C ASN A 5 48.04 -29.40 -0.52
N HIS A 6 47.55 -28.75 -1.59
CA HIS A 6 46.62 -27.67 -1.40
C HIS A 6 45.37 -28.23 -0.73
N SER A 7 45.24 -27.97 0.57
CA SER A 7 43.99 -28.14 1.28
C SER A 7 42.93 -27.39 0.50
N ILE A 8 42.00 -28.10 -0.13
CA ILE A 8 40.77 -27.51 -0.67
C ILE A 8 40.10 -26.82 0.49
N GLN A 9 40.21 -25.49 0.57
CA GLN A 9 39.46 -24.70 1.52
C GLN A 9 37.98 -25.04 1.26
N ARG A 10 37.34 -25.66 2.26
CA ARG A 10 35.90 -25.93 2.19
C ARG A 10 35.18 -24.59 2.10
N LEU A 11 34.33 -24.43 1.12
CA LEU A 11 33.46 -23.26 1.01
C LEU A 11 32.74 -23.03 2.33
N PRO A 12 32.54 -21.76 2.76
CA PRO A 12 31.82 -21.46 3.98
C PRO A 12 30.40 -22.05 3.87
N ARG A 13 29.91 -22.62 4.96
CA ARG A 13 28.56 -23.21 5.01
C ARG A 13 27.52 -22.26 5.60
N ASN A 14 27.97 -21.26 6.36
CA ASN A 14 27.11 -20.35 7.09
C ASN A 14 27.54 -18.91 6.88
N ILE A 15 26.56 -18.00 6.94
CA ILE A 15 26.79 -16.58 7.24
C ILE A 15 27.00 -16.50 8.75
N GLU A 16 28.13 -15.92 9.18
CA GLU A 16 28.43 -15.76 10.60
C GLU A 16 28.15 -14.31 11.02
N VAL A 17 27.17 -14.10 11.88
CA VAL A 17 26.84 -12.79 12.48
C VAL A 17 27.29 -12.79 13.92
N ARG A 18 28.03 -11.75 14.32
CA ARG A 18 28.53 -11.58 15.69
C ARG A 18 28.23 -10.18 16.20
N GLY A 19 27.66 -10.09 17.39
CA GLY A 19 27.41 -8.84 18.07
C GLY A 19 26.44 -7.92 17.37
N ALA A 20 25.35 -8.42 16.80
CA ALA A 20 24.36 -7.58 16.13
C ALA A 20 23.51 -6.76 17.11
N LYS A 21 23.51 -5.43 16.94
CA LYS A 21 22.84 -4.43 17.79
C LYS A 21 21.91 -3.51 17.02
N VAL A 22 21.57 -3.88 15.79
CA VAL A 22 20.70 -3.10 14.90
C VAL A 22 19.31 -2.93 15.50
N HIS A 23 18.83 -1.70 15.63
CA HIS A 23 17.55 -1.33 16.22
C HIS A 23 17.35 -1.95 17.63
N ASN A 24 16.44 -2.93 17.75
CA ASN A 24 16.12 -3.58 19.02
C ASN A 24 16.92 -4.87 19.29
N LEU A 25 17.88 -5.24 18.44
CA LEU A 25 18.71 -6.43 18.64
C LEU A 25 19.63 -6.27 19.85
N LYS A 26 19.73 -7.30 20.68
CA LYS A 26 20.46 -7.30 21.96
C LYS A 26 21.81 -8.02 21.88
N ASN A 27 22.69 -7.53 21.01
CA ASN A 27 24.04 -8.07 20.85
C ASN A 27 24.03 -9.56 20.54
N ILE A 28 23.28 -9.96 19.49
CA ILE A 28 23.08 -11.37 19.17
C ILE A 28 24.18 -11.94 18.28
N ASP A 29 24.48 -13.21 18.49
CA ASP A 29 25.32 -14.04 17.63
C ASP A 29 24.47 -15.10 16.96
N VAL A 30 24.65 -15.31 15.63
CA VAL A 30 23.91 -16.32 14.89
C VAL A 30 24.68 -16.82 13.68
N ASP A 31 24.60 -18.13 13.42
CA ASP A 31 25.09 -18.79 12.21
C ASP A 31 23.89 -19.18 11.34
N ILE A 32 23.88 -18.70 10.10
CA ILE A 32 22.77 -18.85 9.16
C ILE A 32 23.23 -19.70 7.98
N PRO A 33 22.62 -20.86 7.72
CA PRO A 33 22.99 -21.73 6.62
C PRO A 33 22.94 -21.03 5.25
N LEU A 34 23.94 -21.29 4.41
CA LEU A 34 23.96 -20.86 3.01
C LEU A 34 23.31 -21.91 2.11
N HIS A 35 22.73 -21.47 1.01
CA HIS A 35 22.05 -22.30 0.01
C HIS A 35 20.83 -23.05 0.53
N GLU A 36 20.22 -22.50 1.59
CA GLU A 36 19.00 -23.02 2.21
C GLU A 36 17.94 -21.92 2.26
N ILE A 37 16.67 -22.34 2.42
CA ILE A 37 15.55 -21.44 2.75
C ILE A 37 15.50 -21.32 4.26
N VAL A 38 15.91 -20.15 4.79
CA VAL A 38 15.96 -19.88 6.23
C VAL A 38 14.83 -18.94 6.62
N ALA A 39 13.89 -19.43 7.43
CA ALA A 39 12.80 -18.62 7.95
C ALA A 39 13.20 -17.90 9.25
N ILE A 40 12.87 -16.60 9.35
CA ILE A 40 12.97 -15.81 10.57
C ILE A 40 11.57 -15.54 11.09
N ALA A 41 11.18 -16.24 12.16
CA ALA A 41 9.86 -16.16 12.78
C ALA A 41 9.90 -15.40 14.12
N GLY A 42 8.73 -15.08 14.67
CA GLY A 42 8.55 -14.44 15.97
C GLY A 42 7.43 -13.41 15.97
N VAL A 43 7.02 -12.95 17.13
CA VAL A 43 5.95 -11.95 17.29
C VAL A 43 6.28 -10.62 16.62
N SER A 44 5.25 -9.80 16.34
CA SER A 44 5.46 -8.46 15.81
C SER A 44 6.37 -7.63 16.73
N GLY A 45 7.35 -6.90 16.15
CA GLY A 45 8.32 -6.12 16.97
C GLY A 45 9.41 -6.93 17.66
N SER A 46 9.56 -8.26 17.43
CA SER A 46 10.60 -9.10 18.04
C SER A 46 12.01 -8.92 17.47
N GLY A 47 12.18 -8.17 16.36
CA GLY A 47 13.49 -7.91 15.73
C GLY A 47 13.77 -8.69 14.45
N LYS A 48 12.79 -9.39 13.87
CA LYS A 48 12.93 -10.14 12.60
C LYS A 48 13.49 -9.28 11.46
N SER A 49 12.83 -8.17 11.15
CA SER A 49 13.28 -7.26 10.10
C SER A 49 14.59 -6.55 10.45
N SER A 50 14.89 -6.37 11.75
CA SER A 50 16.19 -5.86 12.20
C SER A 50 17.34 -6.81 11.82
N LEU A 51 17.14 -8.12 11.98
CA LEU A 51 18.13 -9.13 11.57
C LEU A 51 18.17 -9.28 10.04
N ALA A 52 17.01 -9.50 9.39
CA ALA A 52 16.93 -9.77 7.96
C ALA A 52 17.33 -8.58 7.09
N LEU A 53 16.71 -7.42 7.31
CA LEU A 53 16.92 -6.22 6.49
C LEU A 53 18.02 -5.31 7.08
N GLY A 54 17.99 -5.11 8.40
CA GLY A 54 18.91 -4.19 9.07
C GLY A 54 20.35 -4.71 9.19
N ALA A 55 20.55 -6.02 9.31
CA ALA A 55 21.89 -6.61 9.38
C ALA A 55 22.27 -7.31 8.06
N LEU A 56 21.58 -8.38 7.68
CA LEU A 56 22.00 -9.24 6.56
C LEU A 56 21.91 -8.52 5.21
N TYR A 57 20.76 -7.95 4.86
CA TYR A 57 20.59 -7.22 3.60
C TYR A 57 21.47 -5.96 3.57
N ALA A 58 21.48 -5.17 4.64
CA ALA A 58 22.26 -3.92 4.67
C ALA A 58 23.74 -4.19 4.42
N GLU A 59 24.33 -5.20 5.08
CA GLU A 59 25.75 -5.53 4.93
C GLU A 59 26.06 -6.20 3.58
N GLY A 60 25.22 -7.14 3.12
CA GLY A 60 25.40 -7.79 1.82
C GLY A 60 25.26 -6.81 0.66
N SER A 61 24.28 -5.92 0.69
CA SER A 61 24.09 -4.86 -0.30
C SER A 61 25.24 -3.85 -0.27
N ARG A 62 25.66 -3.39 0.93
CA ARG A 62 26.76 -2.46 1.10
C ARG A 62 28.06 -3.00 0.50
N ARG A 63 28.46 -4.23 0.84
CA ARG A 63 29.71 -4.85 0.32
C ARG A 63 29.69 -5.02 -1.19
N TYR A 64 28.53 -5.39 -1.74
CA TYR A 64 28.35 -5.44 -3.19
C TYR A 64 28.55 -4.06 -3.85
N LEU A 65 27.89 -3.03 -3.30
CA LEU A 65 28.03 -1.65 -3.81
C LEU A 65 29.45 -1.11 -3.67
N GLU A 66 30.17 -1.47 -2.61
CA GLU A 66 31.59 -1.07 -2.44
C GLU A 66 32.52 -1.66 -3.49
N SER A 67 32.17 -2.81 -4.07
CA SER A 67 32.93 -3.41 -5.17
C SER A 67 32.73 -2.69 -6.51
N LEU A 68 31.70 -1.83 -6.64
CA LEU A 68 31.39 -1.09 -7.86
C LEU A 68 32.20 0.20 -7.97
N SER A 69 32.28 0.75 -9.20
CA SER A 69 32.97 2.04 -9.43
C SER A 69 32.33 3.20 -8.65
N THR A 70 33.10 4.20 -8.29
CA THR A 70 32.65 5.40 -7.56
C THR A 70 31.51 6.14 -8.29
N TYR A 71 31.52 6.12 -9.63
CA TYR A 71 30.47 6.73 -10.45
C TYR A 71 29.11 5.98 -10.29
N THR A 72 29.13 4.67 -10.33
CA THR A 72 27.92 3.83 -10.15
C THR A 72 27.40 3.94 -8.73
N ARG A 73 28.29 3.92 -7.74
CA ARG A 73 27.95 4.06 -6.31
C ARG A 73 27.16 5.35 -5.99
N ARG A 74 27.55 6.48 -6.60
CA ARG A 74 26.89 7.79 -6.38
C ARG A 74 25.46 7.86 -6.89
N ARG A 75 25.06 6.95 -7.77
CA ARG A 75 23.69 6.89 -8.36
C ARG A 75 22.78 5.87 -7.70
N MET A 76 23.29 5.04 -6.82
CA MET A 76 22.53 4.00 -6.13
C MET A 76 22.34 4.40 -4.66
N THR A 77 21.14 4.16 -4.14
CA THR A 77 20.84 4.34 -2.72
C THR A 77 21.74 3.40 -1.92
N GLN A 78 22.59 3.95 -1.05
CA GLN A 78 23.45 3.16 -0.18
C GLN A 78 22.66 2.73 1.05
N ALA A 79 22.78 1.44 1.41
CA ALA A 79 22.33 0.97 2.71
C ALA A 79 23.28 1.53 3.80
N GLU A 80 22.74 1.94 4.93
CA GLU A 80 23.53 2.33 6.09
C GLU A 80 24.35 1.14 6.60
N ARG A 81 25.49 1.41 7.21
CA ARG A 81 26.29 0.36 7.84
C ARG A 81 25.52 -0.23 9.01
N ALA A 82 25.38 -1.55 9.01
CA ALA A 82 24.76 -2.26 10.10
C ALA A 82 25.57 -2.12 11.40
N ASP A 83 24.90 -1.94 12.53
CA ASP A 83 25.52 -1.95 13.86
C ASP A 83 25.75 -3.41 14.30
N VAL A 84 26.89 -3.96 13.82
CA VAL A 84 27.33 -5.32 14.08
C VAL A 84 28.83 -5.31 14.40
N ASP A 85 29.28 -6.15 15.31
CA ASP A 85 30.71 -6.25 15.64
C ASP A 85 31.47 -6.90 14.45
N ASP A 86 30.96 -8.00 13.89
CA ASP A 86 31.49 -8.66 12.70
C ASP A 86 30.38 -9.45 11.97
N ILE A 87 30.46 -9.49 10.63
CA ILE A 87 29.64 -10.35 9.80
C ILE A 87 30.49 -10.94 8.68
N ARG A 88 30.48 -12.27 8.52
CA ARG A 88 31.32 -12.98 7.53
C ARG A 88 30.48 -13.77 6.57
N TYR A 89 31.03 -13.95 5.36
CA TYR A 89 30.47 -14.82 4.32
C TYR A 89 29.06 -14.41 3.84
N VAL A 90 28.65 -13.15 4.08
CA VAL A 90 27.38 -12.65 3.55
C VAL A 90 27.50 -12.43 2.04
N PRO A 91 26.64 -13.06 1.21
CA PRO A 91 26.61 -12.84 -0.24
C PRO A 91 26.13 -11.44 -0.61
N ALA A 92 26.24 -11.08 -1.91
CA ALA A 92 25.51 -9.93 -2.45
C ALA A 92 24.00 -10.11 -2.18
N ALA A 93 23.36 -9.11 -1.56
CA ALA A 93 21.98 -9.27 -1.09
C ALA A 93 20.98 -8.44 -1.89
N LEU A 94 19.83 -9.04 -2.20
CA LEU A 94 18.65 -8.40 -2.78
C LEU A 94 17.47 -8.54 -1.82
N ALA A 95 16.77 -7.43 -1.56
CA ALA A 95 15.61 -7.46 -0.68
C ALA A 95 14.31 -7.18 -1.44
N LEU A 96 13.29 -7.98 -1.16
CA LEU A 96 11.91 -7.77 -1.55
C LEU A 96 11.14 -7.35 -0.29
N ARG A 97 10.95 -6.04 -0.17
CA ARG A 97 10.35 -5.44 1.04
C ARG A 97 8.84 -5.60 1.04
N GLN A 98 8.26 -5.67 2.22
CA GLN A 98 6.81 -5.71 2.46
C GLN A 98 6.05 -4.60 1.69
N ARG A 99 6.62 -3.40 1.62
CA ARG A 99 6.00 -2.26 0.91
C ARG A 99 6.90 -1.79 -0.24
N PRO A 100 6.65 -2.29 -1.46
CA PRO A 100 7.31 -1.73 -2.65
C PRO A 100 6.91 -0.27 -2.84
N GLY A 101 7.85 0.56 -3.32
CA GLY A 101 7.55 1.96 -3.63
C GLY A 101 6.34 2.12 -4.56
N VAL A 102 5.59 3.20 -4.41
CA VAL A 102 4.44 3.49 -5.28
C VAL A 102 4.96 3.86 -6.67
N PRO A 103 4.55 3.12 -7.71
CA PRO A 103 5.01 3.40 -9.07
C PRO A 103 4.44 4.72 -9.60
N GLY A 104 5.20 5.38 -10.48
CA GLY A 104 4.73 6.60 -11.15
C GLY A 104 3.49 6.36 -12.03
N ILE A 105 2.76 7.42 -12.37
CA ILE A 105 1.48 7.40 -13.14
C ILE A 105 1.59 6.70 -14.51
N ARG A 106 2.78 6.66 -15.11
CA ARG A 106 3.04 5.97 -16.37
C ARG A 106 3.39 4.49 -16.21
N SER A 107 3.51 3.98 -14.99
CA SER A 107 3.80 2.57 -14.76
C SER A 107 2.55 1.71 -14.92
N THR A 108 2.72 0.55 -15.57
CA THR A 108 1.68 -0.48 -15.69
C THR A 108 2.19 -1.82 -15.19
N PHE A 109 1.31 -2.81 -15.01
CA PHE A 109 1.71 -4.18 -14.74
C PHE A 109 2.70 -4.71 -15.78
N GLY A 110 2.47 -4.41 -17.07
CA GLY A 110 3.37 -4.81 -18.15
C GLY A 110 4.76 -4.17 -18.09
N THR A 111 4.89 -2.92 -17.59
CA THR A 111 6.20 -2.29 -17.38
C THR A 111 6.88 -2.78 -16.11
N LEU A 112 6.13 -3.04 -15.04
CA LEU A 112 6.67 -3.59 -13.79
C LEU A 112 7.17 -5.03 -13.97
N SER A 113 6.45 -5.86 -14.70
CA SER A 113 6.84 -7.24 -15.01
C SER A 113 7.86 -7.36 -16.13
N GLU A 114 8.14 -6.27 -16.87
CA GLU A 114 8.95 -6.21 -18.10
C GLU A 114 8.37 -7.00 -19.30
N LEU A 115 7.20 -7.64 -19.14
CA LEU A 115 6.52 -8.36 -20.23
C LEU A 115 6.17 -7.45 -21.40
N LEU A 116 5.85 -6.18 -21.14
CA LEU A 116 5.55 -5.21 -22.20
C LEU A 116 6.76 -4.96 -23.11
N ASN A 117 8.00 -5.10 -22.61
CA ASN A 117 9.21 -4.99 -23.42
C ASN A 117 9.29 -6.10 -24.45
N SER A 118 9.06 -7.35 -24.03
CA SER A 118 9.03 -8.51 -24.94
C SER A 118 7.87 -8.40 -25.94
N LEU A 119 6.69 -7.95 -25.48
CA LEU A 119 5.53 -7.75 -26.36
C LEU A 119 5.81 -6.66 -27.40
N ARG A 120 6.37 -5.51 -27.02
CA ARG A 120 6.79 -4.45 -27.97
C ARG A 120 7.82 -4.98 -28.98
N LEU A 121 8.75 -5.82 -28.53
CA LEU A 121 9.74 -6.44 -29.43
C LEU A 121 9.05 -7.35 -30.46
N MET A 122 8.05 -8.16 -30.04
CA MET A 122 7.23 -8.94 -30.96
C MET A 122 6.55 -8.06 -32.01
N PHE A 123 5.89 -6.97 -31.58
CA PHE A 123 5.21 -6.05 -32.51
C PHE A 123 6.18 -5.30 -33.43
N SER A 124 7.37 -4.96 -32.99
CA SER A 124 8.41 -4.32 -33.80
C SER A 124 8.98 -5.25 -34.88
N ARG A 125 9.24 -6.51 -34.51
CA ARG A 125 10.03 -7.46 -35.34
C ARG A 125 9.21 -8.46 -36.11
N LEU A 126 7.99 -8.77 -35.65
CA LEU A 126 7.18 -9.88 -36.16
C LEU A 126 5.83 -9.44 -36.74
N ALA A 127 5.47 -8.17 -36.60
CA ALA A 127 4.15 -7.68 -37.02
C ALA A 127 4.11 -7.30 -38.51
N SER A 128 2.89 -7.17 -39.03
CA SER A 128 2.61 -6.45 -40.27
C SER A 128 2.66 -4.94 -39.97
N HIS A 129 3.43 -4.19 -40.75
CA HIS A 129 3.57 -2.75 -40.61
C HIS A 129 2.78 -1.97 -41.65
N CYS A 130 2.22 -0.85 -41.26
CA CYS A 130 1.47 0.03 -42.14
C CYS A 130 2.45 1.01 -42.85
N CYS A 131 2.41 1.07 -44.18
CA CYS A 131 3.16 2.07 -44.92
C CYS A 131 2.53 3.48 -44.77
N PRO A 132 3.25 4.57 -45.11
CA PRO A 132 2.72 5.94 -45.02
C PRO A 132 1.42 6.16 -45.80
N ASN A 133 1.14 5.33 -46.82
CA ASN A 133 -0.12 5.42 -47.62
C ASN A 133 -1.23 4.50 -47.05
N GLY A 134 -1.10 3.95 -45.86
CA GLY A 134 -2.13 3.14 -45.20
C GLY A 134 -2.21 1.67 -45.56
N HIS A 135 -1.28 1.13 -46.38
CA HIS A 135 -1.27 -0.31 -46.75
C HIS A 135 -0.46 -1.14 -45.75
N TYR A 136 -0.99 -2.30 -45.36
CA TYR A 136 -0.28 -3.22 -44.51
C TYR A 136 0.66 -4.10 -45.28
N CYS A 137 1.93 -4.06 -44.92
CA CYS A 137 2.97 -4.96 -45.45
C CYS A 137 3.09 -6.17 -44.52
N PRO A 138 3.12 -7.41 -45.08
CA PRO A 138 3.19 -8.64 -44.28
C PRO A 138 4.53 -8.76 -43.52
N PRO A 139 4.60 -9.58 -42.46
CA PRO A 139 5.84 -9.93 -41.81
C PRO A 139 6.86 -10.49 -42.77
N SER A 140 8.12 -10.07 -42.64
CA SER A 140 9.23 -10.52 -43.53
C SER A 140 10.59 -10.42 -42.81
N LEU A 141 11.62 -11.00 -43.36
CA LEU A 141 12.98 -10.87 -42.84
C LEU A 141 13.47 -9.42 -42.79
N SER A 142 13.04 -8.56 -43.73
CA SER A 142 13.35 -7.13 -43.70
C SER A 142 12.74 -6.45 -42.45
N VAL A 143 11.50 -6.81 -42.07
CA VAL A 143 10.86 -6.36 -40.83
C VAL A 143 11.65 -6.87 -39.61
N ALA A 144 11.98 -8.16 -39.59
CA ALA A 144 12.72 -8.79 -38.50
C ALA A 144 14.11 -8.18 -38.30
N ALA A 145 14.80 -7.84 -39.40
CA ALA A 145 16.13 -7.23 -39.38
C ALA A 145 16.13 -5.70 -39.26
N MET A 146 14.95 -5.04 -39.14
CA MET A 146 14.81 -3.57 -39.17
C MET A 146 15.39 -2.91 -40.42
N GLN A 147 15.25 -3.56 -41.54
CA GLN A 147 15.67 -3.03 -42.83
C GLN A 147 14.54 -2.23 -43.51
N GLU A 148 14.89 -1.55 -44.62
CA GLU A 148 13.91 -0.84 -45.44
C GLU A 148 12.88 -1.83 -46.02
N ILE A 149 11.61 -1.51 -45.81
CA ILE A 149 10.45 -2.28 -46.27
C ILE A 149 9.91 -1.59 -47.52
N THR A 150 9.72 -2.34 -48.61
CA THR A 150 9.05 -1.84 -49.80
C THR A 150 7.59 -2.29 -49.79
N CYS A 151 6.66 -1.36 -49.83
CA CYS A 151 5.23 -1.68 -49.81
C CYS A 151 4.86 -2.42 -51.13
N PRO A 152 4.27 -3.62 -51.07
CA PRO A 152 3.94 -4.41 -52.25
C PRO A 152 2.80 -3.81 -53.07
N VAL A 153 2.00 -2.86 -52.49
CA VAL A 153 0.84 -2.23 -53.11
C VAL A 153 1.21 -0.93 -53.80
N CYS A 154 1.99 -0.06 -53.16
CA CYS A 154 2.29 1.30 -53.67
C CYS A 154 3.77 1.58 -53.94
N GLY A 155 4.68 0.62 -53.67
CA GLY A 155 6.09 0.75 -53.92
C GLY A 155 6.86 1.70 -52.98
N VAL A 156 6.17 2.37 -52.05
CA VAL A 156 6.82 3.28 -51.09
C VAL A 156 7.75 2.50 -50.15
N LYS A 157 8.93 3.05 -49.97
CA LYS A 157 9.93 2.54 -49.05
C LYS A 157 9.84 3.21 -47.70
N PHE A 158 9.86 2.44 -46.63
CA PHE A 158 9.73 2.93 -45.26
C PHE A 158 10.39 1.97 -44.26
N TYR A 159 10.52 2.38 -43.03
CA TYR A 159 10.97 1.56 -41.91
C TYR A 159 9.84 1.26 -40.95
N GLY A 160 9.76 0.02 -40.43
CA GLY A 160 8.85 -0.32 -39.35
C GLY A 160 9.29 0.34 -38.03
N PRO A 161 8.37 0.62 -37.12
CA PRO A 161 8.70 1.23 -35.83
C PRO A 161 9.58 0.30 -34.97
N GLY A 162 10.62 0.87 -34.36
CA GLY A 162 11.44 0.20 -33.35
C GLY A 162 10.63 -0.04 -32.06
N ALA A 163 11.11 -0.94 -31.21
CA ALA A 163 10.44 -1.26 -29.93
C ALA A 163 10.31 -0.03 -29.01
N GLU A 164 11.20 0.95 -29.13
CA GLU A 164 11.15 2.21 -28.37
C GLU A 164 10.05 3.14 -28.89
N GLU A 165 9.80 3.14 -30.20
CA GLU A 165 8.74 3.89 -30.84
C GLU A 165 7.33 3.32 -30.57
N LEU A 166 7.28 2.11 -30.00
CA LEU A 166 6.06 1.47 -29.50
C LEU A 166 5.86 1.67 -27.98
N ALA A 167 6.70 2.47 -27.33
CA ALA A 167 6.65 2.68 -25.89
C ALA A 167 5.84 3.93 -25.54
N PHE A 168 4.81 3.80 -24.73
CA PHE A 168 4.00 4.92 -24.27
C PHE A 168 4.71 5.87 -23.27
N ASN A 169 5.86 5.48 -22.75
CA ASN A 169 6.73 6.32 -21.90
C ASN A 169 7.88 6.96 -22.68
N SER A 170 7.86 6.85 -24.01
CA SER A 170 8.84 7.39 -24.95
C SER A 170 8.10 7.96 -26.18
N SER A 171 8.68 7.81 -27.38
CA SER A 171 8.17 8.35 -28.65
C SER A 171 6.81 7.75 -29.10
N GLY A 172 6.43 6.57 -28.60
CA GLY A 172 5.13 5.96 -28.84
C GLY A 172 3.97 6.50 -27.99
N ALA A 173 4.23 7.50 -27.15
CA ALA A 173 3.21 8.09 -26.28
C ALA A 173 2.12 8.81 -27.07
N CYS A 174 0.88 8.70 -26.61
CA CYS A 174 -0.21 9.55 -27.12
C CYS A 174 0.15 11.03 -26.85
N PRO A 175 0.11 11.90 -27.86
CA PRO A 175 0.50 13.31 -27.70
C PRO A 175 -0.40 14.08 -26.73
N THR A 176 -1.68 13.74 -26.67
CA THR A 176 -2.67 14.43 -25.81
C THR A 176 -2.47 14.12 -24.32
N CYS A 177 -2.34 12.86 -23.93
CA CYS A 177 -2.15 12.48 -22.53
C CYS A 177 -0.68 12.25 -22.13
N GLY A 178 0.26 12.37 -23.07
CA GLY A 178 1.69 12.12 -22.79
C GLY A 178 1.98 10.71 -22.28
N GLY A 179 1.17 9.70 -22.65
CA GLY A 179 1.34 8.32 -22.25
C GLY A 179 0.73 7.97 -20.88
N THR A 180 -0.09 8.83 -20.28
CA THR A 180 -0.79 8.55 -19.01
C THR A 180 -2.08 7.76 -19.22
N GLY A 181 -2.71 7.85 -20.40
CA GLY A 181 -4.01 7.24 -20.72
C GLY A 181 -5.20 8.05 -20.22
N VAL A 182 -4.97 9.07 -19.39
CA VAL A 182 -5.99 9.93 -18.82
C VAL A 182 -5.67 11.38 -19.06
N VAL A 183 -6.69 12.22 -19.07
CA VAL A 183 -6.60 13.69 -19.07
C VAL A 183 -7.17 14.21 -17.77
N ARG A 184 -6.58 15.28 -17.24
CA ARG A 184 -7.03 15.90 -15.99
C ARG A 184 -7.80 17.16 -16.32
N ASN A 185 -9.09 17.11 -16.11
CA ASN A 185 -9.99 18.24 -16.23
C ASN A 185 -10.26 18.86 -14.87
N VAL A 186 -10.63 20.14 -14.85
CA VAL A 186 -11.05 20.79 -13.62
C VAL A 186 -12.48 20.36 -13.30
N ASN A 187 -12.69 19.82 -12.12
CA ASN A 187 -14.03 19.48 -11.62
C ASN A 187 -14.73 20.74 -11.11
N GLU A 188 -15.62 21.29 -11.92
CA GLU A 188 -16.33 22.52 -11.60
C GLU A 188 -17.22 22.42 -10.37
N ALA A 189 -17.82 21.26 -10.12
CA ALA A 189 -18.64 21.04 -8.91
C ALA A 189 -17.80 21.15 -7.62
N ALA A 190 -16.52 20.79 -7.69
CA ALA A 190 -15.61 20.92 -6.56
C ALA A 190 -15.13 22.37 -6.30
N LEU A 191 -15.32 23.28 -7.25
CA LEU A 191 -14.97 24.70 -7.09
C LEU A 191 -16.01 25.45 -6.26
N VAL A 192 -17.28 25.01 -6.32
CA VAL A 192 -18.41 25.54 -5.55
C VAL A 192 -19.16 24.38 -4.90
N PRO A 193 -18.63 23.82 -3.81
CA PRO A 193 -19.22 22.64 -3.16
C PRO A 193 -20.51 22.95 -2.38
N ASP A 194 -20.76 24.23 -2.06
CA ASP A 194 -21.95 24.71 -1.35
C ASP A 194 -22.48 25.95 -2.06
N ASP A 195 -23.43 25.76 -2.96
CA ASP A 195 -24.06 26.81 -3.77
C ASP A 195 -25.11 27.64 -2.99
N SER A 196 -25.42 27.27 -1.76
CA SER A 196 -26.25 28.07 -0.87
C SER A 196 -25.52 29.28 -0.28
N LYS A 197 -24.16 29.28 -0.33
CA LYS A 197 -23.32 30.39 0.11
C LYS A 197 -23.19 31.46 -0.98
N THR A 198 -22.93 32.68 -0.52
CA THR A 198 -22.57 33.79 -1.41
C THR A 198 -21.07 33.73 -1.76
N ILE A 199 -20.67 34.43 -2.84
CA ILE A 199 -19.24 34.59 -3.18
C ILE A 199 -18.49 35.30 -2.05
N ASP A 200 -19.13 36.28 -1.39
CA ASP A 200 -18.53 36.98 -0.23
C ASP A 200 -18.32 36.08 0.98
N GLU A 201 -19.16 35.07 1.19
CA GLU A 201 -19.03 34.02 2.21
C GLU A 201 -18.06 32.91 1.81
N GLY A 202 -17.53 32.95 0.59
CA GLY A 202 -16.53 31.99 0.10
C GLY A 202 -17.12 30.77 -0.61
N ALA A 203 -18.24 30.91 -1.32
CA ALA A 203 -18.79 29.84 -2.18
C ALA A 203 -17.74 29.31 -3.16
N VAL A 204 -16.92 30.18 -3.76
CA VAL A 204 -15.82 29.79 -4.64
C VAL A 204 -14.56 29.52 -3.84
N VAL A 205 -14.37 28.24 -3.43
CA VAL A 205 -13.35 27.83 -2.46
C VAL A 205 -11.90 28.03 -2.97
N VAL A 206 -11.68 28.02 -4.28
CA VAL A 206 -10.34 28.18 -4.86
C VAL A 206 -9.78 29.59 -4.73
N TRP A 207 -10.63 30.62 -4.62
CA TRP A 207 -10.20 32.00 -4.42
C TRP A 207 -9.69 32.30 -2.99
N GLY A 208 -10.03 31.43 -2.03
CA GLY A 208 -9.49 31.50 -0.67
C GLY A 208 -8.30 30.57 -0.43
N THR A 209 -8.13 29.52 -1.26
CA THR A 209 -7.15 28.44 -1.01
C THR A 209 -5.98 28.42 -2.00
N LEU A 210 -6.20 28.80 -3.26
CA LEU A 210 -5.20 28.76 -4.33
C LEU A 210 -4.82 30.15 -4.87
N MET A 211 -5.74 31.13 -4.74
CA MET A 211 -5.57 32.50 -5.20
C MET A 211 -5.89 33.49 -4.07
N TRP A 212 -5.69 34.77 -4.33
CA TRP A 212 -6.00 35.81 -3.35
C TRP A 212 -7.48 36.11 -3.31
N SER A 213 -8.00 36.41 -2.13
CA SER A 213 -9.42 36.78 -1.89
C SER A 213 -9.89 37.99 -2.70
N LEU A 214 -8.98 38.75 -3.32
CA LEU A 214 -9.25 39.86 -4.23
C LEU A 214 -10.09 39.46 -5.45
N MET A 215 -10.15 38.19 -5.84
CA MET A 215 -10.93 37.74 -6.99
C MET A 215 -12.43 38.09 -6.85
N LYS A 216 -12.95 38.06 -5.64
CA LYS A 216 -14.35 38.44 -5.36
C LYS A 216 -14.59 39.94 -5.62
N ASP A 217 -13.60 40.82 -5.35
CA ASP A 217 -13.72 42.24 -5.60
C ASP A 217 -13.62 42.56 -7.12
N ILE A 218 -12.76 41.82 -7.82
CA ILE A 218 -12.64 41.93 -9.28
C ILE A 218 -13.96 41.52 -9.96
N VAL A 219 -14.49 40.33 -9.58
CA VAL A 219 -15.72 39.81 -10.23
C VAL A 219 -16.92 40.72 -10.00
N ARG A 220 -16.95 41.42 -8.86
CA ARG A 220 -17.97 42.46 -8.58
C ARG A 220 -17.87 43.63 -9.57
N THR A 221 -16.66 44.06 -9.93
CA THR A 221 -16.48 45.10 -10.94
C THR A 221 -16.86 44.64 -12.34
N MET A 222 -16.91 43.32 -12.56
CA MET A 222 -17.38 42.72 -13.82
C MET A 222 -18.93 42.57 -13.88
N GLY A 223 -19.63 43.01 -12.82
CA GLY A 223 -21.10 43.02 -12.79
C GLY A 223 -21.73 41.76 -12.19
N VAL A 224 -20.94 40.89 -11.54
CA VAL A 224 -21.43 39.69 -10.83
C VAL A 224 -21.89 40.08 -9.42
N ARG A 225 -23.06 39.65 -9.01
CA ARG A 225 -23.60 39.82 -7.66
C ARG A 225 -22.90 38.89 -6.67
N THR A 226 -22.13 39.43 -5.76
CA THR A 226 -21.34 38.63 -4.83
C THR A 226 -22.03 38.38 -3.47
N ASP A 227 -23.15 39.03 -3.23
CA ASP A 227 -23.94 39.07 -2.01
C ASP A 227 -25.21 38.19 -2.03
N VAL A 228 -25.46 37.50 -3.15
CA VAL A 228 -26.56 36.52 -3.28
C VAL A 228 -26.04 35.09 -3.30
N PRO A 229 -26.85 34.07 -2.88
CA PRO A 229 -26.47 32.70 -3.00
C PRO A 229 -26.00 32.32 -4.40
N PHE A 230 -24.93 31.53 -4.52
CA PHE A 230 -24.34 31.20 -5.83
C PHE A 230 -25.33 30.53 -6.78
N ARG A 231 -26.26 29.72 -6.26
CA ARG A 231 -27.36 29.10 -7.03
C ARG A 231 -28.25 30.11 -7.71
N ASP A 232 -28.42 31.32 -7.13
CA ASP A 232 -29.33 32.39 -7.60
C ASP A 232 -28.68 33.38 -8.57
N LEU A 233 -27.39 33.14 -8.94
CA LEU A 233 -26.69 33.85 -10.00
C LEU A 233 -27.25 33.46 -11.38
N THR A 234 -27.23 34.40 -12.31
CA THR A 234 -27.62 34.12 -13.71
C THR A 234 -26.60 33.21 -14.39
N PRO A 235 -26.96 32.54 -15.49
CA PRO A 235 -26.02 31.76 -16.28
C PRO A 235 -24.79 32.59 -16.75
N GLU A 236 -24.98 33.85 -17.11
CA GLU A 236 -23.90 34.74 -17.52
C GLU A 236 -22.97 35.10 -16.39
N GLU A 237 -23.50 35.33 -15.17
CA GLU A 237 -22.72 35.59 -13.98
C GLU A 237 -21.88 34.35 -13.62
N LYS A 238 -22.48 33.14 -13.66
CA LYS A 238 -21.78 31.87 -13.43
C LYS A 238 -20.68 31.65 -14.47
N GLU A 239 -20.94 31.95 -15.76
CA GLU A 239 -19.93 31.82 -16.80
C GLU A 239 -18.71 32.74 -16.55
N ILE A 240 -18.93 33.98 -16.11
CA ILE A 240 -17.84 34.88 -15.70
C ILE A 240 -17.03 34.25 -14.54
N VAL A 241 -17.70 33.69 -13.50
CA VAL A 241 -17.04 33.11 -12.36
C VAL A 241 -16.23 31.88 -12.75
N TYR A 242 -16.78 30.98 -13.55
CA TYR A 242 -16.12 29.72 -13.93
C TYR A 242 -15.07 29.92 -15.03
N HIS A 243 -15.36 30.67 -16.07
CA HIS A 243 -14.60 30.70 -17.32
C HIS A 243 -14.13 32.10 -17.77
N GLY A 244 -14.47 33.17 -17.02
CA GLY A 244 -14.09 34.53 -17.36
C GLY A 244 -12.63 34.67 -17.78
N GLU A 245 -12.39 35.50 -18.82
CA GLU A 245 -11.07 35.67 -19.44
C GLU A 245 -10.01 36.25 -18.48
N LEU A 246 -8.78 35.81 -18.64
CA LEU A 246 -7.62 36.36 -17.92
C LEU A 246 -7.29 37.76 -18.45
N LYS A 247 -7.89 38.79 -17.84
CA LYS A 247 -7.65 40.21 -18.17
C LYS A 247 -7.30 40.99 -16.93
N LYS A 248 -6.60 42.13 -17.11
CA LYS A 248 -6.36 43.11 -16.05
C LYS A 248 -7.62 43.92 -15.80
N HIS A 249 -8.00 44.01 -14.54
CA HIS A 249 -9.10 44.86 -14.08
C HIS A 249 -8.56 45.85 -13.07
N HIS A 250 -9.04 47.11 -13.18
CA HIS A 250 -8.78 48.13 -12.19
C HIS A 250 -9.75 48.01 -11.04
N ILE A 251 -9.24 47.91 -9.81
CA ILE A 251 -10.03 47.70 -8.61
C ILE A 251 -9.70 48.73 -7.54
N HIS A 252 -10.72 49.16 -6.81
CA HIS A 252 -10.59 49.87 -5.56
C HIS A 252 -10.56 48.84 -4.43
N TYR A 253 -9.42 48.75 -3.73
CA TYR A 253 -9.18 47.79 -2.68
C TYR A 253 -8.95 48.49 -1.34
N VAL A 254 -9.56 48.02 -0.29
CA VAL A 254 -9.26 48.47 1.07
C VAL A 254 -8.36 47.44 1.73
N ASN A 255 -7.14 47.80 2.11
CA ASN A 255 -6.22 46.89 2.78
C ASN A 255 -6.78 46.48 4.14
N PRO A 256 -7.06 45.20 4.37
CA PRO A 256 -7.67 44.73 5.61
C PRO A 256 -6.83 44.97 6.87
N ASN A 257 -5.49 45.23 6.72
CA ASN A 257 -4.60 45.47 7.84
C ASN A 257 -4.40 46.96 8.16
N THR A 258 -4.44 47.82 7.14
CA THR A 258 -4.22 49.28 7.31
C THR A 258 -5.50 50.09 7.22
N LEU A 259 -6.58 49.48 6.68
CA LEU A 259 -7.87 50.16 6.38
C LEU A 259 -7.73 51.33 5.39
N GLU A 260 -6.60 51.44 4.69
CA GLU A 260 -6.40 52.48 3.67
C GLU A 260 -6.91 52.02 2.30
N PRO A 261 -7.62 52.89 1.56
CA PRO A 261 -8.02 52.62 0.21
C PRO A 261 -6.82 52.67 -0.74
N ALA A 262 -6.70 51.70 -1.62
CA ALA A 262 -5.70 51.66 -2.66
C ALA A 262 -6.37 51.33 -4.01
N GLU A 263 -5.82 51.87 -5.10
CA GLU A 263 -6.21 51.51 -6.46
C GLU A 263 -5.11 50.68 -7.07
N MET A 264 -5.48 49.53 -7.68
CA MET A 264 -4.52 48.67 -8.33
C MET A 264 -5.10 47.93 -9.54
N ASP A 265 -4.22 47.68 -10.49
CA ASP A 265 -4.52 46.82 -11.63
C ASP A 265 -4.17 45.37 -11.28
N PHE A 266 -5.13 44.49 -11.33
CA PHE A 266 -4.91 43.08 -11.03
C PHE A 266 -5.49 42.15 -12.11
N ASN A 267 -4.82 41.01 -12.38
CA ASN A 267 -5.31 40.01 -13.31
C ASN A 267 -6.47 39.23 -12.69
N TYR A 268 -7.58 39.15 -13.39
CA TYR A 268 -8.67 38.27 -13.02
C TYR A 268 -8.31 36.81 -13.33
N TYR A 269 -8.47 35.95 -12.36
CA TYR A 269 -8.39 34.50 -12.51
C TYR A 269 -9.74 33.90 -12.18
N SER A 270 -10.48 33.43 -13.19
CA SER A 270 -11.71 32.68 -12.99
C SER A 270 -11.44 31.44 -12.14
N ALA A 271 -12.48 30.80 -11.61
CA ALA A 271 -12.33 29.61 -10.73
C ALA A 271 -11.53 28.49 -11.42
N VAL A 272 -11.83 28.20 -12.68
CA VAL A 272 -11.11 27.21 -13.51
C VAL A 272 -9.66 27.66 -13.78
N ASN A 273 -9.45 28.91 -14.15
CA ASN A 273 -8.10 29.43 -14.42
C ASN A 273 -7.24 29.49 -13.15
N SER A 274 -7.84 29.64 -11.98
CA SER A 274 -7.13 29.55 -10.68
C SER A 274 -6.51 28.17 -10.48
N VAL A 275 -7.25 27.11 -10.76
CA VAL A 275 -6.74 25.72 -10.68
C VAL A 275 -5.69 25.45 -11.77
N LYS A 276 -5.95 25.84 -13.02
CA LYS A 276 -5.00 25.70 -14.14
C LYS A 276 -3.66 26.41 -13.86
N ASN A 277 -3.70 27.63 -13.35
CA ASN A 277 -2.51 28.41 -12.98
C ASN A 277 -1.75 27.76 -11.81
N ALA A 278 -2.46 27.21 -10.81
CA ALA A 278 -1.85 26.50 -9.70
C ALA A 278 -1.21 25.19 -10.20
N LEU A 279 -1.89 24.43 -11.08
CA LEU A 279 -1.37 23.21 -11.67
C LEU A 279 -0.08 23.44 -12.48
N ALA A 280 -0.01 24.52 -13.25
CA ALA A 280 1.18 24.87 -14.03
C ALA A 280 2.40 25.21 -13.15
N LYS A 281 2.19 25.61 -11.90
CA LYS A 281 3.25 26.01 -10.94
C LYS A 281 3.65 24.91 -9.97
N VAL A 282 2.92 23.78 -9.92
CA VAL A 282 3.23 22.66 -9.02
C VAL A 282 4.52 22.00 -9.45
N LYS A 283 5.44 21.86 -8.50
CA LYS A 283 6.75 21.20 -8.69
C LYS A 283 6.93 19.96 -7.81
N ASP A 284 6.08 19.78 -6.82
CA ASP A 284 6.16 18.70 -5.83
C ASP A 284 4.84 17.95 -5.64
N GLU A 285 4.94 16.78 -5.03
CA GLU A 285 3.79 15.91 -4.75
C GLU A 285 2.80 16.54 -3.74
N LYS A 286 3.30 17.35 -2.79
CA LYS A 286 2.43 18.06 -1.83
C LYS A 286 1.54 19.08 -2.52
N GLY A 287 2.09 19.81 -3.48
CA GLY A 287 1.33 20.76 -4.31
C GLY A 287 0.26 20.04 -5.12
N MET A 288 0.59 18.87 -5.71
CA MET A 288 -0.34 18.06 -6.48
C MET A 288 -1.52 17.57 -5.62
N LYS A 289 -1.26 16.99 -4.44
CA LYS A 289 -2.31 16.54 -3.50
C LYS A 289 -3.28 17.64 -3.09
N ARG A 290 -2.83 18.91 -3.05
CA ARG A 290 -3.72 20.05 -2.77
C ARG A 290 -4.68 20.35 -3.90
N LEU A 291 -4.30 20.00 -5.14
CA LEU A 291 -5.11 20.23 -6.33
C LEU A 291 -6.00 19.05 -6.70
N GLU A 292 -5.64 17.84 -6.32
CA GLU A 292 -6.38 16.60 -6.67
C GLU A 292 -7.89 16.71 -6.42
N LYS A 293 -8.29 17.33 -5.32
CA LYS A 293 -9.71 17.52 -4.97
C LYS A 293 -10.50 18.42 -5.94
N TYR A 294 -9.79 19.19 -6.77
CA TYR A 294 -10.38 20.07 -7.80
C TYR A 294 -10.21 19.53 -9.22
N LEU A 295 -9.63 18.33 -9.35
CA LEU A 295 -9.38 17.69 -10.63
C LEU A 295 -10.21 16.43 -10.76
N GLU A 296 -10.66 16.17 -11.99
CA GLU A 296 -11.32 14.94 -12.39
C GLU A 296 -10.46 14.27 -13.46
N GLU A 297 -10.26 12.97 -13.35
CA GLU A 297 -9.50 12.19 -14.31
C GLU A 297 -10.45 11.49 -15.27
N ASP A 298 -10.41 11.89 -16.54
CA ASP A 298 -11.17 11.27 -17.61
C ASP A 298 -10.26 10.43 -18.50
N VAL A 299 -10.83 9.40 -19.11
CA VAL A 299 -10.14 8.63 -20.14
C VAL A 299 -9.75 9.55 -21.29
N CYS A 300 -8.49 9.49 -21.74
CA CYS A 300 -8.02 10.32 -22.85
C CYS A 300 -8.87 10.07 -24.12
N PRO A 301 -9.50 11.12 -24.71
CA PRO A 301 -10.39 10.96 -25.86
C PRO A 301 -9.65 10.43 -27.11
N ASP A 302 -8.38 10.78 -27.30
CA ASP A 302 -7.63 10.41 -28.50
C ASP A 302 -7.14 8.98 -28.48
N CYS A 303 -6.61 8.50 -27.33
CA CYS A 303 -6.11 7.15 -27.25
C CYS A 303 -7.09 6.14 -26.61
N GLY A 304 -8.22 6.62 -26.07
CA GLY A 304 -9.21 5.76 -25.40
C GLY A 304 -8.61 4.98 -24.20
N GLY A 305 -7.64 5.59 -23.49
CA GLY A 305 -6.98 4.97 -22.34
C GLY A 305 -5.76 4.10 -22.68
N THR A 306 -5.50 3.79 -23.97
CA THR A 306 -4.40 2.88 -24.38
C THR A 306 -3.00 3.45 -24.16
N ARG A 307 -2.87 4.75 -23.87
CA ARG A 307 -1.60 5.47 -23.66
C ARG A 307 -0.74 5.64 -24.91
N LEU A 308 -1.06 4.93 -25.99
CA LEU A 308 -0.28 4.84 -27.23
C LEU A 308 -0.77 5.85 -28.27
N SER A 309 0.17 6.40 -29.07
CA SER A 309 -0.13 7.16 -30.28
C SER A 309 -0.78 6.27 -31.34
N GLU A 310 -1.40 6.86 -32.34
CA GLU A 310 -1.99 6.15 -33.48
C GLU A 310 -0.93 5.32 -34.23
N ALA A 311 0.26 5.90 -34.43
CA ALA A 311 1.39 5.21 -35.07
C ALA A 311 1.82 3.96 -34.27
N ALA A 312 1.89 4.05 -32.94
CA ALA A 312 2.26 2.92 -32.08
C ALA A 312 1.16 1.84 -32.01
N ARG A 313 -0.09 2.19 -32.29
CA ARG A 313 -1.21 1.23 -32.39
C ARG A 313 -1.38 0.60 -33.79
N SER A 314 -0.67 1.12 -34.82
CA SER A 314 -0.84 0.66 -36.20
C SER A 314 -0.30 -0.74 -36.51
N PRO A 315 0.85 -1.22 -35.96
CA PRO A 315 1.32 -2.58 -36.25
C PRO A 315 0.31 -3.66 -35.86
N ARG A 316 0.20 -4.71 -36.69
CA ARG A 316 -0.72 -5.84 -36.46
C ARG A 316 0.04 -7.14 -36.38
N LEU A 317 -0.14 -7.86 -35.28
CA LEU A 317 0.38 -9.22 -35.09
C LEU A 317 -0.80 -10.15 -34.84
N ARG A 318 -0.93 -11.21 -35.64
CA ARG A 318 -2.12 -12.06 -35.62
C ARG A 318 -3.44 -11.28 -35.70
N GLY A 319 -3.47 -10.19 -36.49
CA GLY A 319 -4.65 -9.36 -36.75
C GLY A 319 -4.97 -8.32 -35.69
N ILE A 320 -4.29 -8.26 -34.55
CA ILE A 320 -4.57 -7.28 -33.48
C ILE A 320 -3.40 -6.30 -33.29
N GLY A 321 -3.70 -5.12 -32.73
CA GLY A 321 -2.71 -4.11 -32.38
C GLY A 321 -2.13 -4.33 -30.97
N LEU A 322 -1.01 -3.63 -30.70
CA LEU A 322 -0.34 -3.66 -29.38
C LEU A 322 -1.29 -3.24 -28.25
N ASP A 323 -2.15 -2.27 -28.50
CA ASP A 323 -3.19 -1.80 -27.58
C ASP A 323 -4.12 -2.95 -27.11
N LYS A 324 -4.65 -3.71 -28.06
CA LYS A 324 -5.55 -4.85 -27.77
C LYS A 324 -4.81 -6.02 -27.11
N ALA A 325 -3.57 -6.31 -27.54
CA ALA A 325 -2.77 -7.33 -26.92
C ALA A 325 -2.42 -6.96 -25.46
N SER A 326 -2.09 -5.70 -25.18
CA SER A 326 -1.80 -5.21 -23.81
C SER A 326 -3.01 -5.22 -22.90
N ALA A 327 -4.23 -5.11 -23.44
CA ALA A 327 -5.50 -5.15 -22.70
C ALA A 327 -5.96 -6.58 -22.37
N MET A 328 -5.37 -7.61 -22.96
CA MET A 328 -5.63 -9.01 -22.60
C MET A 328 -5.11 -9.28 -21.19
N THR A 329 -5.83 -10.11 -20.43
CA THR A 329 -5.28 -10.68 -19.20
C THR A 329 -4.11 -11.59 -19.52
N LEU A 330 -3.22 -11.81 -18.56
CA LEU A 330 -2.04 -12.67 -18.76
C LEU A 330 -2.48 -14.09 -19.14
N SER A 331 -3.58 -14.60 -18.55
CA SER A 331 -4.17 -15.89 -18.88
C SER A 331 -4.65 -15.98 -20.34
N GLU A 332 -5.16 -14.89 -20.92
CA GLU A 332 -5.57 -14.80 -22.33
C GLU A 332 -4.36 -14.59 -23.25
N LEU A 333 -3.37 -13.81 -22.80
CA LEU A 333 -2.22 -13.42 -23.61
C LEU A 333 -1.23 -14.59 -23.84
N ILE A 334 -1.05 -15.47 -22.86
CA ILE A 334 -0.18 -16.65 -22.96
C ILE A 334 -0.56 -17.54 -24.14
N PRO A 335 -1.79 -18.05 -24.31
CA PRO A 335 -2.18 -18.85 -25.47
C PRO A 335 -2.08 -18.09 -26.80
N TRP A 336 -2.30 -16.76 -26.74
CA TRP A 336 -2.13 -15.92 -27.93
C TRP A 336 -0.67 -15.85 -28.35
N VAL A 337 0.28 -15.65 -27.41
CA VAL A 337 1.74 -15.60 -27.68
C VAL A 337 2.24 -16.95 -28.21
N GLN A 338 1.80 -18.07 -27.61
CA GLN A 338 2.15 -19.42 -28.10
C GLN A 338 1.81 -19.66 -29.57
N GLY A 339 0.75 -19.01 -30.07
CA GLY A 339 0.37 -19.12 -31.48
C GLY A 339 1.10 -18.14 -32.41
N VAL A 340 2.03 -17.29 -31.93
CA VAL A 340 2.71 -16.30 -32.78
C VAL A 340 3.66 -16.97 -33.79
N SER A 341 4.54 -17.84 -33.33
CA SER A 341 5.54 -18.49 -34.22
C SER A 341 4.86 -19.21 -35.38
N SER A 342 3.78 -19.98 -35.10
CA SER A 342 3.05 -20.73 -36.15
C SER A 342 2.34 -19.84 -37.17
N SER A 343 2.05 -18.59 -36.84
CA SER A 343 1.38 -17.62 -37.73
C SER A 343 2.32 -16.90 -38.70
N LEU A 344 3.63 -17.15 -38.61
CA LEU A 344 4.67 -16.44 -39.36
C LEU A 344 5.28 -17.31 -40.45
N PRO A 345 5.90 -16.68 -41.47
CA PRO A 345 6.72 -17.39 -42.44
C PRO A 345 7.79 -18.28 -41.77
N GLU A 346 8.11 -19.41 -42.37
CA GLU A 346 9.01 -20.41 -41.79
C GLU A 346 10.37 -19.84 -41.41
N GLU A 347 10.95 -18.98 -42.24
CA GLU A 347 12.23 -18.32 -42.02
C GLU A 347 12.27 -17.37 -40.82
N MET A 348 11.09 -16.89 -40.31
CA MET A 348 10.99 -16.01 -39.15
C MET A 348 10.75 -16.76 -37.83
N ARG A 349 10.36 -18.04 -37.91
CA ARG A 349 9.95 -18.81 -36.71
C ARG A 349 11.07 -18.93 -35.67
N PRO A 350 12.34 -19.19 -35.99
CA PRO A 350 13.39 -19.28 -34.96
C PRO A 350 13.54 -18.00 -34.14
N MET A 351 13.45 -16.83 -34.76
CA MET A 351 13.48 -15.56 -34.07
C MET A 351 12.23 -15.37 -33.21
N ALA A 352 11.06 -15.70 -33.74
CA ALA A 352 9.80 -15.60 -33.00
C ALA A 352 9.79 -16.50 -31.76
N GLU A 353 10.30 -17.73 -31.88
CA GLU A 353 10.41 -18.68 -30.76
C GLU A 353 11.26 -18.11 -29.62
N ASN A 354 12.46 -17.59 -29.92
CA ASN A 354 13.32 -16.97 -28.92
C ASN A 354 12.64 -15.78 -28.18
N ILE A 355 11.94 -14.92 -28.93
CA ILE A 355 11.25 -13.77 -28.31
C ILE A 355 10.05 -14.24 -27.45
N CYS A 356 9.28 -15.21 -27.96
CA CYS A 356 8.14 -15.80 -27.26
C CYS A 356 8.57 -16.57 -26.00
N GLU A 357 9.67 -17.34 -26.06
CA GLU A 357 10.22 -18.07 -24.92
C GLU A 357 10.58 -17.13 -23.76
N SER A 358 11.30 -16.03 -24.07
CA SER A 358 11.61 -15.00 -23.06
C SER A 358 10.37 -14.38 -22.40
N PHE A 359 9.26 -14.24 -23.13
CA PHE A 359 7.98 -13.81 -22.59
C PHE A 359 7.34 -14.90 -21.71
N MET A 360 7.38 -16.15 -22.17
CA MET A 360 6.75 -17.28 -21.49
C MET A 360 7.40 -17.60 -20.13
N ASP A 361 8.72 -17.48 -20.02
CA ASP A 361 9.48 -17.73 -18.79
C ASP A 361 8.98 -16.85 -17.61
N VAL A 362 8.80 -15.55 -17.88
CA VAL A 362 8.28 -14.62 -16.86
C VAL A 362 6.80 -14.84 -16.63
N SER A 363 6.04 -15.07 -17.70
CA SER A 363 4.59 -15.22 -17.63
C SER A 363 4.17 -16.42 -16.80
N LYS A 364 4.87 -17.57 -16.93
CA LYS A 364 4.60 -18.77 -16.14
C LYS A 364 4.67 -18.48 -14.64
N ARG A 365 5.74 -17.84 -14.18
CA ARG A 365 5.94 -17.49 -12.77
C ARG A 365 4.88 -16.53 -12.24
N LEU A 366 4.46 -15.55 -13.05
CA LEU A 366 3.37 -14.66 -12.68
C LEU A 366 2.03 -15.41 -12.58
N MET A 367 1.82 -16.42 -13.43
CA MET A 367 0.63 -17.31 -13.32
C MET A 367 0.67 -18.13 -12.04
N ASP A 368 1.82 -18.75 -11.71
CA ASP A 368 2.02 -19.55 -10.49
C ASP A 368 1.79 -18.69 -9.23
N LEU A 369 2.16 -17.41 -9.27
CA LEU A 369 1.89 -16.42 -8.22
C LEU A 369 0.46 -15.86 -8.24
N GLY A 370 -0.46 -16.41 -9.05
CA GLY A 370 -1.88 -16.04 -9.08
C GLY A 370 -2.16 -14.65 -9.68
N LEU A 371 -1.30 -14.15 -10.60
CA LEU A 371 -1.47 -12.84 -11.25
C LEU A 371 -2.04 -12.94 -12.67
N GLY A 372 -2.57 -14.10 -13.07
CA GLY A 372 -3.08 -14.37 -14.41
C GLY A 372 -4.23 -13.49 -14.87
N TYR A 373 -4.97 -12.92 -13.93
CA TYR A 373 -6.11 -12.03 -14.20
C TYR A 373 -5.73 -10.58 -14.54
N LEU A 374 -4.47 -10.19 -14.36
CA LEU A 374 -3.99 -8.84 -14.66
C LEU A 374 -3.70 -8.68 -16.15
N SER A 375 -4.11 -7.54 -16.72
CA SER A 375 -3.71 -7.13 -18.07
C SER A 375 -2.44 -6.27 -18.04
N LEU A 376 -1.65 -6.30 -19.13
CA LEU A 376 -0.38 -5.57 -19.17
C LEU A 376 -0.56 -4.03 -19.12
N ASP A 377 -1.70 -3.52 -19.54
CA ASP A 377 -2.06 -2.09 -19.48
C ASP A 377 -2.57 -1.64 -18.11
N ARG A 378 -2.85 -2.57 -17.18
CA ARG A 378 -3.33 -2.25 -15.83
C ARG A 378 -2.39 -1.26 -15.15
N ALA A 379 -2.91 -0.11 -14.73
CA ALA A 379 -2.12 0.91 -14.04
C ALA A 379 -1.49 0.35 -12.75
N ALA A 380 -0.17 0.52 -12.60
CA ALA A 380 0.57 -0.04 -11.47
C ALA A 380 0.16 0.57 -10.12
N SER A 381 -0.35 1.79 -10.11
CA SER A 381 -0.93 2.45 -8.93
C SER A 381 -2.20 1.78 -8.41
N THR A 382 -2.91 1.03 -9.26
CA THR A 382 -4.14 0.29 -8.89
C THR A 382 -3.85 -1.13 -8.40
N LEU A 383 -2.60 -1.57 -8.41
CA LEU A 383 -2.19 -2.86 -7.87
C LEU A 383 -2.12 -2.81 -6.34
N SER A 384 -2.61 -3.84 -5.68
CA SER A 384 -2.43 -4.02 -4.24
C SER A 384 -0.95 -4.16 -3.87
N THR A 385 -0.63 -4.02 -2.60
CA THR A 385 0.75 -4.19 -2.10
C THR A 385 1.27 -5.60 -2.38
N GLY A 386 0.46 -6.64 -2.13
CA GLY A 386 0.83 -8.02 -2.41
C GLY A 386 1.01 -8.30 -3.91
N GLU A 387 0.15 -7.74 -4.79
CA GLU A 387 0.33 -7.88 -6.25
C GLU A 387 1.65 -7.26 -6.70
N ARG A 388 2.00 -6.07 -6.23
CA ARG A 388 3.30 -5.43 -6.57
C ARG A 388 4.48 -6.24 -6.08
N GLN A 389 4.42 -6.80 -4.88
CA GLN A 389 5.47 -7.61 -4.30
C GLN A 389 5.67 -8.91 -5.11
N ARG A 390 4.60 -9.58 -5.52
CA ARG A 390 4.65 -10.78 -6.37
C ARG A 390 5.25 -10.50 -7.75
N VAL A 391 4.94 -9.35 -8.35
CA VAL A 391 5.58 -8.93 -9.61
C VAL A 391 7.10 -8.75 -9.42
N GLN A 392 7.53 -8.15 -8.31
CA GLN A 392 8.96 -8.00 -8.02
C GLN A 392 9.64 -9.35 -7.77
N LEU A 393 8.96 -10.28 -7.09
CA LEU A 393 9.45 -11.64 -6.86
C LEU A 393 9.66 -12.39 -8.20
N ALA A 394 8.65 -12.38 -9.07
CA ALA A 394 8.75 -13.00 -10.40
C ALA A 394 9.93 -12.45 -11.23
N ARG A 395 10.22 -11.13 -11.10
CA ARG A 395 11.39 -10.51 -11.75
C ARG A 395 12.72 -10.94 -11.15
N ALA A 396 12.80 -11.06 -9.84
CA ALA A 396 14.03 -11.43 -9.15
C ALA A 396 14.53 -12.81 -9.60
N VAL A 397 13.63 -13.75 -9.80
CA VAL A 397 13.93 -15.12 -10.23
C VAL A 397 14.31 -15.21 -11.71
N ARG A 398 13.91 -14.25 -12.55
CA ARG A 398 14.21 -14.25 -14.00
C ARG A 398 15.71 -14.32 -14.32
N ASN A 399 16.54 -13.66 -13.50
CA ASN A 399 17.94 -13.44 -13.84
C ASN A 399 18.83 -14.68 -13.67
N ARG A 400 18.30 -15.78 -13.13
CA ARG A 400 19.05 -17.05 -12.87
C ARG A 400 20.46 -16.79 -12.32
N THR A 401 20.55 -15.84 -11.38
CA THR A 401 21.80 -15.53 -10.68
C THR A 401 22.08 -16.61 -9.65
N THR A 402 23.33 -16.90 -9.41
CA THR A 402 23.79 -17.84 -8.37
C THR A 402 24.63 -17.13 -7.33
N GLY A 403 24.63 -17.62 -6.10
CA GLY A 403 25.42 -17.06 -5.00
C GLY A 403 24.91 -15.71 -4.48
N VAL A 404 23.64 -15.44 -4.64
CA VAL A 404 22.94 -14.24 -4.10
C VAL A 404 22.15 -14.60 -2.86
N LEU A 405 22.06 -13.66 -1.93
CA LEU A 405 21.17 -13.73 -0.77
C LEU A 405 19.86 -12.98 -1.08
N TYR A 406 18.77 -13.70 -1.20
CA TYR A 406 17.44 -13.11 -1.34
C TYR A 406 16.79 -12.95 0.03
N VAL A 407 16.41 -11.74 0.38
CA VAL A 407 15.68 -11.43 1.62
C VAL A 407 14.23 -11.10 1.25
N LEU A 408 13.31 -11.98 1.61
CA LEU A 408 11.88 -11.89 1.33
C LEU A 408 11.17 -11.47 2.62
N ASP A 409 10.58 -10.27 2.62
CA ASP A 409 9.89 -9.71 3.78
C ASP A 409 8.38 -9.82 3.59
N GLU A 410 7.76 -10.76 4.28
CA GLU A 410 6.33 -11.13 4.26
C GLU A 410 5.78 -11.38 2.82
N PRO A 411 6.39 -12.28 2.03
CA PRO A 411 5.95 -12.53 0.66
C PRO A 411 4.57 -13.20 0.54
N SER A 412 4.02 -13.77 1.61
CA SER A 412 2.69 -14.38 1.65
C SER A 412 1.53 -13.38 1.73
N ILE A 413 1.82 -12.07 1.92
CA ILE A 413 0.79 -11.04 2.12
C ILE A 413 -0.28 -11.06 1.02
N GLY A 414 -1.57 -11.14 1.45
CA GLY A 414 -2.73 -11.11 0.57
C GLY A 414 -2.82 -12.30 -0.38
N LEU A 415 -2.09 -13.39 -0.09
CA LEU A 415 -2.21 -14.66 -0.81
C LEU A 415 -3.29 -15.54 -0.19
N HIS A 416 -4.16 -16.02 -1.05
CA HIS A 416 -5.03 -17.13 -0.69
C HIS A 416 -4.20 -18.42 -0.52
N PRO A 417 -4.53 -19.33 0.41
CA PRO A 417 -3.79 -20.60 0.61
C PRO A 417 -3.52 -21.38 -0.67
N TYR A 418 -4.44 -21.35 -1.62
CA TYR A 418 -4.25 -21.96 -2.94
C TYR A 418 -3.03 -21.43 -3.71
N ASN A 419 -2.69 -20.16 -3.53
CA ASN A 419 -1.57 -19.52 -4.25
C ASN A 419 -0.22 -19.63 -3.50
N LEU A 420 -0.19 -20.14 -2.26
CA LEU A 420 1.05 -20.32 -1.51
C LEU A 420 1.98 -21.34 -2.16
N GLN A 421 1.43 -22.36 -2.83
CA GLN A 421 2.24 -23.34 -3.57
C GLN A 421 3.09 -22.69 -4.68
N GLY A 422 2.54 -21.66 -5.38
CA GLY A 422 3.32 -20.91 -6.36
C GLY A 422 4.45 -20.10 -5.71
N LEU A 423 4.24 -19.55 -4.52
CA LEU A 423 5.26 -18.83 -3.76
C LEU A 423 6.39 -19.77 -3.32
N THR A 424 6.06 -20.93 -2.74
CA THR A 424 7.06 -21.93 -2.33
C THR A 424 7.84 -22.46 -3.52
N GLY A 425 7.18 -22.73 -4.65
CA GLY A 425 7.86 -23.13 -5.89
C GLY A 425 8.87 -22.10 -6.40
N VAL A 426 8.56 -20.80 -6.27
CA VAL A 426 9.52 -19.73 -6.62
C VAL A 426 10.72 -19.72 -5.66
N MET A 427 10.54 -20.00 -4.38
CA MET A 427 11.66 -20.10 -3.43
C MET A 427 12.54 -21.33 -3.73
N ASP A 428 11.94 -22.46 -4.10
CA ASP A 428 12.66 -23.67 -4.54
C ASP A 428 13.48 -23.41 -5.80
N ASP A 429 12.93 -22.66 -6.77
CA ASP A 429 13.66 -22.24 -7.97
C ASP A 429 14.91 -21.40 -7.60
N LEU A 430 14.77 -20.43 -6.70
CA LEU A 430 15.88 -19.60 -6.23
C LEU A 430 16.98 -20.45 -5.53
N GLN A 431 16.57 -21.35 -4.67
CA GLN A 431 17.49 -22.25 -3.96
C GLN A 431 18.21 -23.19 -4.94
N SER A 432 17.48 -23.81 -5.88
CA SER A 432 18.05 -24.74 -6.87
C SER A 432 19.00 -24.06 -7.84
N ASP A 433 18.84 -22.75 -8.09
CA ASP A 433 19.81 -21.93 -8.83
C ASP A 433 21.07 -21.60 -8.00
N GLY A 434 21.23 -22.15 -6.78
CA GLY A 434 22.41 -22.00 -5.91
C GLY A 434 22.42 -20.69 -5.10
N ASN A 435 21.27 -20.13 -4.80
CA ASN A 435 21.12 -18.95 -3.95
C ASN A 435 20.76 -19.33 -2.51
N SER A 436 20.81 -18.34 -1.62
CA SER A 436 20.32 -18.44 -0.25
C SER A 436 19.07 -17.59 -0.10
N VAL A 437 18.06 -18.07 0.61
CA VAL A 437 16.80 -17.35 0.81
C VAL A 437 16.58 -17.11 2.31
N ILE A 438 16.45 -15.84 2.71
CA ILE A 438 15.99 -15.45 4.05
C ILE A 438 14.52 -15.05 3.91
N LEU A 439 13.67 -15.77 4.60
CA LEU A 439 12.23 -15.56 4.63
C LEU A 439 11.80 -14.97 5.97
N VAL A 440 11.24 -13.78 5.98
CA VAL A 440 10.51 -13.25 7.14
C VAL A 440 9.03 -13.42 6.85
N ASP A 441 8.33 -14.26 7.57
CA ASP A 441 6.89 -14.48 7.35
C ASP A 441 6.18 -14.87 8.65
N HIS A 442 4.86 -14.86 8.64
CA HIS A 442 3.98 -15.26 9.72
C HIS A 442 3.05 -16.41 9.34
N ASP A 443 2.89 -16.68 8.03
CA ASP A 443 2.06 -17.78 7.55
C ASP A 443 2.72 -19.12 7.87
N THR A 444 2.01 -19.95 8.66
CA THR A 444 2.54 -21.24 9.12
C THR A 444 2.76 -22.24 7.99
N GLN A 445 2.02 -22.15 6.87
CA GLN A 445 2.22 -23.04 5.72
C GLN A 445 3.53 -22.70 5.01
N VAL A 446 3.83 -21.39 4.88
CA VAL A 446 5.09 -20.94 4.27
C VAL A 446 6.27 -21.20 5.19
N LEU A 447 6.12 -21.01 6.52
CA LEU A 447 7.15 -21.31 7.50
C LEU A 447 7.51 -22.80 7.54
N LYS A 448 6.52 -23.70 7.39
CA LYS A 448 6.74 -25.16 7.33
C LYS A 448 7.58 -25.60 6.11
N HIS A 449 7.71 -24.76 5.10
CA HIS A 449 8.48 -25.06 3.89
C HIS A 449 9.99 -24.74 4.05
N ALA A 450 10.39 -24.05 5.11
CA ALA A 450 11.79 -23.68 5.32
C ALA A 450 12.65 -24.89 5.74
N ASP A 451 13.91 -24.91 5.29
CA ASP A 451 14.90 -25.90 5.68
C ASP A 451 15.41 -25.65 7.10
N TRP A 452 15.54 -24.35 7.46
CA TRP A 452 16.02 -23.88 8.74
C TRP A 452 15.18 -22.72 9.25
N MET A 453 15.02 -22.62 10.56
CA MET A 453 14.25 -21.55 11.17
C MET A 453 15.03 -20.90 12.31
N ILE A 454 14.91 -19.58 12.44
CA ILE A 454 15.42 -18.77 13.54
C ILE A 454 14.21 -18.07 14.16
N GLU A 455 13.95 -18.31 15.43
CA GLU A 455 12.86 -17.66 16.14
C GLU A 455 13.39 -16.53 17.02
N MET A 456 12.82 -15.32 16.81
CA MET A 456 13.23 -14.09 17.45
C MET A 456 12.35 -13.75 18.66
N GLY A 457 12.98 -13.34 19.73
CA GLY A 457 12.56 -12.66 20.95
C GLY A 457 11.51 -13.31 21.77
N LYS A 458 11.34 -13.27 23.05
CA LYS A 458 10.13 -13.75 23.74
C LYS A 458 8.95 -12.79 23.55
N GLY A 459 9.23 -11.50 23.42
CA GLY A 459 8.25 -10.42 23.26
C GLY A 459 8.62 -9.43 22.18
N ALA A 460 7.99 -8.27 22.23
CA ALA A 460 8.15 -7.18 21.29
C ALA A 460 8.97 -6.00 21.87
N GLY A 461 9.54 -5.17 21.03
CA GLY A 461 10.28 -3.95 21.44
C GLY A 461 11.42 -4.26 22.42
N ALA A 462 11.35 -3.70 23.63
CA ALA A 462 12.37 -3.88 24.65
C ALA A 462 12.50 -5.32 25.19
N GLU A 463 11.46 -6.14 25.05
CA GLU A 463 11.48 -7.57 25.45
C GLU A 463 11.91 -8.48 24.29
N GLY A 464 11.94 -7.98 23.05
CA GLY A 464 12.43 -8.66 21.87
C GLY A 464 13.94 -8.56 21.68
N GLY A 465 14.40 -8.82 20.45
CA GLY A 465 15.77 -8.64 20.02
C GLY A 465 16.75 -9.74 20.42
N THR A 466 16.27 -10.90 20.86
CA THR A 466 17.06 -12.10 21.18
C THR A 466 16.62 -13.28 20.32
N ILE A 467 17.45 -14.28 20.19
CA ILE A 467 17.09 -15.56 19.57
C ILE A 467 16.58 -16.50 20.66
N ILE A 468 15.35 -17.03 20.47
CA ILE A 468 14.74 -17.99 21.37
C ILE A 468 15.23 -19.40 21.02
N SER A 469 15.17 -19.72 19.72
CA SER A 469 15.52 -21.03 19.19
C SER A 469 15.95 -20.93 17.73
N GLN A 470 16.73 -21.92 17.28
CA GLN A 470 17.11 -22.12 15.89
C GLN A 470 17.27 -23.61 15.62
N GLY A 471 16.93 -24.03 14.41
CA GLY A 471 16.99 -25.42 14.00
C GLY A 471 16.05 -25.71 12.84
N THR A 472 15.79 -27.00 12.58
CA THR A 472 14.76 -27.39 11.61
C THR A 472 13.36 -27.04 12.12
N VAL A 473 12.37 -27.00 11.23
CA VAL A 473 10.95 -26.77 11.62
C VAL A 473 10.51 -27.76 12.69
N GLU A 474 10.98 -29.01 12.61
CA GLU A 474 10.68 -30.04 13.61
C GLU A 474 11.30 -29.74 14.98
N ASP A 475 12.53 -29.22 15.02
CA ASP A 475 13.21 -28.83 16.28
C ASP A 475 12.44 -27.68 16.96
N ILE A 476 12.02 -26.67 16.17
CA ILE A 476 11.24 -25.53 16.65
C ILE A 476 9.87 -25.98 17.19
N SER A 477 9.19 -26.87 16.46
CA SER A 477 7.84 -27.36 16.86
C SER A 477 7.84 -28.11 18.18
N LYS A 478 8.96 -28.74 18.52
CA LYS A 478 9.15 -29.50 19.76
C LYS A 478 9.75 -28.70 20.93
N ASN A 479 10.22 -27.49 20.65
CA ASN A 479 10.83 -26.64 21.66
C ASN A 479 9.77 -26.02 22.59
N PRO A 480 9.74 -26.33 23.91
CA PRO A 480 8.74 -25.79 24.84
C PRO A 480 8.87 -24.27 25.05
N GLU A 481 10.01 -23.67 24.73
CA GLU A 481 10.24 -22.21 24.81
C GLU A 481 9.79 -21.47 23.55
N SER A 482 9.52 -22.19 22.46
CA SER A 482 9.10 -21.59 21.18
C SER A 482 7.68 -21.05 21.27
N VAL A 483 7.51 -19.82 20.81
CA VAL A 483 6.19 -19.15 20.70
C VAL A 483 5.47 -19.58 19.42
N ILE A 484 6.21 -19.80 18.33
CA ILE A 484 5.64 -20.24 17.04
C ILE A 484 5.42 -21.76 17.00
N GLY A 485 6.22 -22.54 17.75
CA GLY A 485 6.20 -24.00 17.71
C GLY A 485 4.82 -24.64 17.83
N PRO A 486 3.96 -24.26 18.79
CA PRO A 486 2.61 -24.79 18.90
C PRO A 486 1.77 -24.65 17.62
N TYR A 487 1.97 -23.58 16.85
CA TYR A 487 1.24 -23.29 15.60
C TYR A 487 1.80 -24.05 14.38
N LEU A 488 3.01 -24.57 14.48
CA LEU A 488 3.60 -25.45 13.47
C LEU A 488 3.18 -26.92 13.68
N SER A 489 2.60 -27.27 14.81
CA SER A 489 2.11 -28.62 15.09
C SER A 489 0.82 -28.95 14.34
N ASP A 490 0.61 -30.23 13.98
CA ASP A 490 -0.61 -30.68 13.33
C ASP A 490 -1.82 -30.77 14.31
N HIS A 491 -1.58 -30.60 15.60
CA HIS A 491 -2.60 -30.63 16.66
C HIS A 491 -3.02 -29.24 17.14
N TYR A 492 -2.69 -28.18 16.38
CA TYR A 492 -3.07 -26.82 16.72
C TYR A 492 -4.59 -26.61 16.66
N GLU A 493 -5.19 -26.21 17.78
CA GLU A 493 -6.60 -25.86 17.85
C GLU A 493 -6.80 -24.41 17.38
N SER A 494 -7.25 -24.25 16.13
CA SER A 494 -7.44 -22.94 15.50
C SER A 494 -8.71 -22.24 15.96
N ARG A 495 -9.74 -22.99 16.46
CA ARG A 495 -11.02 -22.42 16.82
C ARG A 495 -11.07 -21.97 18.27
N ILE A 496 -11.28 -20.69 18.50
CA ILE A 496 -11.34 -20.06 19.84
C ILE A 496 -12.67 -19.34 20.12
N ARG A 497 -13.46 -19.05 19.06
CA ARG A 497 -14.75 -18.38 19.19
C ARG A 497 -15.90 -19.39 19.34
N PRO A 498 -17.01 -19.00 20.03
CA PRO A 498 -18.21 -19.82 20.12
C PRO A 498 -18.79 -20.12 18.74
N VAL A 499 -19.30 -21.34 18.56
CA VAL A 499 -20.02 -21.73 17.33
C VAL A 499 -21.40 -21.13 17.36
N THR A 500 -21.74 -20.32 16.36
CA THR A 500 -23.11 -19.89 16.15
C THR A 500 -23.88 -20.97 15.37
N GLN A 501 -24.99 -21.48 15.95
CA GLN A 501 -25.84 -22.44 15.26
C GLN A 501 -26.50 -21.81 14.04
N ARG A 502 -26.70 -22.60 12.97
CA ARG A 502 -27.24 -22.13 11.68
C ARG A 502 -28.57 -21.39 11.85
N GLU A 503 -29.43 -21.91 12.67
CA GLU A 503 -30.76 -21.35 12.94
C GLU A 503 -30.70 -19.97 13.59
N ALA A 504 -29.65 -19.69 14.36
CA ALA A 504 -29.44 -18.43 15.07
C ALA A 504 -28.61 -17.40 14.28
N LEU A 505 -28.17 -17.70 13.06
CA LEU A 505 -27.31 -16.78 12.29
C LEU A 505 -27.99 -15.44 12.02
N PHE A 506 -29.25 -15.45 11.65
CA PHE A 506 -30.03 -14.27 11.24
C PHE A 506 -31.03 -13.78 12.30
N ASP A 507 -30.95 -14.26 13.53
CA ASP A 507 -31.86 -13.87 14.64
C ASP A 507 -31.87 -12.36 14.92
N LYS A 508 -30.76 -11.66 14.65
CA LYS A 508 -30.62 -10.22 14.85
C LYS A 508 -30.91 -9.39 13.58
N GLY A 509 -31.40 -10.04 12.52
CA GLY A 509 -31.60 -9.42 11.21
C GLY A 509 -30.46 -9.66 10.24
N ALA A 510 -30.58 -9.05 9.08
CA ALA A 510 -29.57 -9.16 7.99
C ALA A 510 -29.41 -7.84 7.27
N ILE A 511 -28.21 -7.56 6.81
CA ILE A 511 -27.96 -6.59 5.76
C ILE A 511 -28.19 -7.30 4.44
N HIS A 512 -29.07 -6.77 3.60
CA HIS A 512 -29.34 -7.31 2.28
C HIS A 512 -28.80 -6.35 1.21
N LEU A 513 -27.95 -6.81 0.32
CA LEU A 513 -27.33 -6.04 -0.75
C LEU A 513 -27.61 -6.69 -2.10
N GLU A 514 -28.25 -5.93 -3.01
CA GLU A 514 -28.42 -6.30 -4.41
C GLU A 514 -27.64 -5.34 -5.32
N THR A 515 -26.80 -5.90 -6.21
CA THR A 515 -26.01 -5.10 -7.16
C THR A 515 -26.30 -5.49 -8.60
N GLY A 516 -26.04 -4.56 -9.52
CA GLY A 516 -25.78 -4.86 -10.94
C GLY A 516 -24.33 -5.31 -11.12
N ALA A 517 -23.91 -5.44 -12.37
CA ALA A 517 -22.52 -5.73 -12.70
C ALA A 517 -21.64 -4.50 -12.46
N ILE A 518 -20.45 -4.72 -11.91
CA ILE A 518 -19.40 -3.70 -11.73
C ILE A 518 -18.02 -4.32 -11.97
N HIS A 519 -17.20 -3.71 -12.82
CA HIS A 519 -15.90 -4.24 -13.26
C HIS A 519 -16.05 -5.69 -13.77
N THR A 520 -15.40 -6.65 -13.11
CA THR A 520 -15.52 -8.09 -13.39
C THR A 520 -16.52 -8.79 -12.49
N VAL A 521 -17.16 -8.07 -11.54
CA VAL A 521 -18.12 -8.66 -10.61
C VAL A 521 -19.50 -8.70 -11.27
N HIS A 522 -20.07 -9.90 -11.32
CA HIS A 522 -21.42 -10.14 -11.80
C HIS A 522 -22.47 -9.57 -10.83
N PRO A 523 -23.76 -9.47 -11.23
CA PRO A 523 -24.80 -9.07 -10.30
C PRO A 523 -24.82 -9.97 -9.07
N LEU A 524 -24.84 -9.34 -7.89
CA LEU A 524 -24.82 -10.02 -6.60
C LEU A 524 -26.16 -9.83 -5.87
N ASP A 525 -26.55 -10.87 -5.15
CA ASP A 525 -27.63 -10.89 -4.14
C ASP A 525 -27.06 -11.56 -2.90
N VAL A 526 -26.76 -10.78 -1.86
CA VAL A 526 -26.11 -11.28 -0.65
C VAL A 526 -26.79 -10.78 0.61
N ARG A 527 -26.96 -11.68 1.58
CA ARG A 527 -27.45 -11.40 2.92
C ARG A 527 -26.35 -11.64 3.93
N ILE A 528 -26.06 -10.64 4.75
CA ILE A 528 -25.00 -10.64 5.78
C ILE A 528 -25.69 -10.61 7.15
N PRO A 529 -25.45 -11.60 8.05
CA PRO A 529 -26.09 -11.64 9.35
C PRO A 529 -25.60 -10.50 10.25
N MET A 530 -26.52 -9.79 10.91
CA MET A 530 -26.22 -8.72 11.84
C MET A 530 -25.74 -9.24 13.21
N GLY A 531 -24.83 -8.49 13.86
CA GLY A 531 -24.27 -8.86 15.15
C GLY A 531 -23.46 -10.17 15.13
N ARG A 532 -22.83 -10.48 14.00
CA ARG A 532 -22.02 -11.66 13.72
C ARG A 532 -20.71 -11.29 13.02
N LEU A 533 -19.77 -12.23 12.99
CA LEU A 533 -18.57 -12.15 12.16
C LEU A 533 -18.84 -12.79 10.79
N THR A 534 -18.92 -11.97 9.76
CA THR A 534 -18.96 -12.45 8.36
C THR A 534 -17.59 -12.27 7.74
N VAL A 535 -17.02 -13.34 7.19
CA VAL A 535 -15.77 -13.30 6.43
C VAL A 535 -16.05 -13.41 4.94
N VAL A 536 -15.53 -12.45 4.16
CA VAL A 536 -15.55 -12.46 2.70
C VAL A 536 -14.20 -12.94 2.22
N THR A 537 -14.16 -14.12 1.61
CA THR A 537 -12.93 -14.79 1.19
C THR A 537 -12.95 -15.16 -0.29
N GLY A 538 -11.92 -15.82 -0.79
CA GLY A 538 -11.75 -16.24 -2.18
C GLY A 538 -10.41 -15.85 -2.75
N VAL A 539 -10.01 -16.41 -3.89
CA VAL A 539 -8.70 -16.15 -4.52
C VAL A 539 -8.46 -14.66 -4.85
N SER A 540 -7.20 -14.29 -5.08
CA SER A 540 -6.85 -12.91 -5.47
C SER A 540 -7.55 -12.53 -6.77
N GLY A 541 -8.12 -11.31 -6.84
CA GLY A 541 -8.87 -10.84 -8.02
C GLY A 541 -10.28 -11.40 -8.19
N SER A 542 -10.81 -12.16 -7.21
CA SER A 542 -12.18 -12.72 -7.28
C SER A 542 -13.31 -11.70 -7.06
N GLY A 543 -12.97 -10.42 -6.71
CA GLY A 543 -13.94 -9.33 -6.56
C GLY A 543 -14.34 -9.00 -5.12
N LYS A 544 -13.68 -9.54 -4.10
CA LYS A 544 -13.93 -9.26 -2.67
C LYS A 544 -13.96 -7.77 -2.35
N THR A 545 -12.89 -7.07 -2.72
CA THR A 545 -12.74 -5.62 -2.49
C THR A 545 -13.85 -4.83 -3.18
N THR A 546 -14.19 -5.18 -4.42
CA THR A 546 -15.29 -4.54 -5.18
C THR A 546 -16.65 -4.77 -4.51
N MET A 547 -16.94 -6.00 -4.05
CA MET A 547 -18.17 -6.27 -3.32
C MET A 547 -18.27 -5.48 -2.02
N VAL A 548 -17.20 -5.44 -1.23
CA VAL A 548 -17.24 -4.84 0.12
C VAL A 548 -16.96 -3.35 0.09
N LEU A 549 -15.81 -2.92 -0.50
CA LEU A 549 -15.37 -1.52 -0.42
C LEU A 549 -16.04 -0.61 -1.46
N GLU A 550 -16.34 -1.15 -2.66
CA GLU A 550 -16.92 -0.33 -3.73
C GLU A 550 -18.46 -0.46 -3.82
N SER A 551 -19.05 -1.52 -3.24
CA SER A 551 -20.50 -1.73 -3.27
C SER A 551 -21.15 -1.63 -1.89
N LEU A 552 -20.79 -2.48 -0.92
CA LEU A 552 -21.45 -2.54 0.39
C LEU A 552 -21.26 -1.23 1.19
N ILE A 553 -20.03 -0.76 1.37
CA ILE A 553 -19.75 0.46 2.16
C ILE A 553 -20.42 1.70 1.57
N PRO A 554 -20.27 2.02 0.26
CA PRO A 554 -20.95 3.17 -0.32
C PRO A 554 -22.47 3.07 -0.28
N ALA A 555 -23.05 1.87 -0.46
CA ALA A 555 -24.48 1.64 -0.36
C ALA A 555 -25.00 1.94 1.06
N LEU A 556 -24.36 1.37 2.11
CA LEU A 556 -24.71 1.62 3.50
C LEU A 556 -24.59 3.10 3.89
N ARG A 557 -23.53 3.76 3.44
CA ARG A 557 -23.34 5.20 3.69
C ARG A 557 -24.42 6.05 3.03
N ALA A 558 -24.80 5.71 1.79
CA ALA A 558 -25.87 6.39 1.06
C ALA A 558 -27.21 6.21 1.78
N GLU A 559 -27.54 4.99 2.22
CA GLU A 559 -28.76 4.67 2.97
C GLU A 559 -28.81 5.47 4.28
N ILE A 560 -27.77 5.42 5.09
CA ILE A 560 -27.67 6.14 6.38
C ILE A 560 -27.82 7.65 6.20
N SER A 561 -27.22 8.23 5.13
CA SER A 561 -27.26 9.69 4.87
C SER A 561 -28.45 10.14 4.04
N GLY A 562 -29.31 9.23 3.56
CA GLY A 562 -30.43 9.53 2.67
C GLY A 562 -29.99 10.02 1.28
N GLN A 563 -28.77 9.67 0.85
CA GLN A 563 -28.23 10.02 -0.45
C GLN A 563 -28.59 8.97 -1.50
N LYS A 564 -28.40 9.31 -2.78
CA LYS A 564 -28.61 8.39 -3.88
C LYS A 564 -27.62 7.23 -3.82
N LEU A 565 -28.12 6.01 -3.99
CA LEU A 565 -27.28 4.80 -4.09
C LEU A 565 -26.30 4.90 -5.27
N PRO A 566 -25.12 4.25 -5.16
CA PRO A 566 -24.22 4.07 -6.31
C PRO A 566 -24.94 3.47 -7.53
N SER A 567 -24.59 3.88 -8.73
CA SER A 567 -25.31 3.51 -9.96
C SER A 567 -25.43 2.01 -10.22
N HIS A 568 -24.49 1.22 -9.69
CA HIS A 568 -24.48 -0.24 -9.81
C HIS A 568 -25.21 -0.96 -8.66
N VAL A 569 -25.58 -0.24 -7.59
CA VAL A 569 -26.34 -0.83 -6.47
C VAL A 569 -27.83 -0.66 -6.76
N LYS A 570 -28.57 -1.79 -6.76
CA LYS A 570 -30.01 -1.82 -6.99
C LYS A 570 -30.79 -1.59 -5.72
N ASN A 571 -30.39 -2.25 -4.63
CA ASN A 571 -31.04 -2.19 -3.33
C ASN A 571 -30.05 -2.44 -2.21
N VAL A 572 -30.28 -1.80 -1.05
CA VAL A 572 -29.64 -2.13 0.22
C VAL A 572 -30.69 -1.97 1.33
N GLU A 573 -30.74 -2.96 2.19
CA GLU A 573 -31.61 -2.97 3.38
C GLU A 573 -30.72 -3.25 4.59
N ALA A 574 -30.70 -2.34 5.58
CA ALA A 574 -29.82 -2.43 6.75
C ALA A 574 -30.48 -1.78 7.97
N ASP A 575 -31.66 -2.29 8.36
CA ASP A 575 -32.44 -1.73 9.45
C ASP A 575 -31.66 -1.66 10.76
N GLY A 576 -31.62 -0.46 11.38
CA GLY A 576 -30.95 -0.22 12.65
C GLY A 576 -29.45 0.06 12.56
N ILE A 577 -28.84 0.06 11.37
CA ILE A 577 -27.44 0.46 11.17
C ILE A 577 -27.36 1.99 11.02
N THR A 578 -26.56 2.63 11.87
CA THR A 578 -26.38 4.10 11.88
C THR A 578 -24.97 4.53 11.51
N GLN A 579 -24.00 3.62 11.54
CA GLN A 579 -22.59 3.93 11.26
C GLN A 579 -21.89 2.81 10.51
N VAL A 580 -21.02 3.19 9.58
CA VAL A 580 -20.10 2.27 8.86
C VAL A 580 -18.66 2.72 9.07
N LYS A 581 -17.84 1.85 9.63
CA LYS A 581 -16.45 2.11 10.00
C LYS A 581 -15.53 1.19 9.20
N LEU A 582 -14.65 1.79 8.39
CA LEU A 582 -13.65 1.04 7.62
C LEU A 582 -12.32 1.06 8.38
N ILE A 583 -11.77 -0.12 8.60
CA ILE A 583 -10.47 -0.38 9.21
C ILE A 583 -9.58 -1.07 8.16
N ASP A 584 -8.76 -0.29 7.50
CA ASP A 584 -7.87 -0.73 6.43
C ASP A 584 -6.39 -0.44 6.75
N ALA A 585 -5.48 -1.00 5.98
CA ALA A 585 -4.03 -0.84 6.15
C ALA A 585 -3.48 0.48 5.56
N THR A 586 -4.32 1.43 5.14
CA THR A 586 -3.84 2.73 4.65
C THR A 586 -3.08 3.47 5.75
N PRO A 587 -1.96 4.14 5.42
CA PRO A 587 -1.16 4.86 6.42
C PRO A 587 -2.00 5.86 7.22
N ILE A 588 -1.76 5.89 8.51
CA ILE A 588 -2.39 6.84 9.43
C ILE A 588 -1.59 8.14 9.40
N GLY A 589 -2.22 9.21 8.89
CA GLY A 589 -1.60 10.53 8.86
C GLY A 589 -0.46 10.63 7.81
N ILE A 590 -0.41 11.76 7.13
CA ILE A 590 0.64 12.10 6.15
C ILE A 590 1.73 12.93 6.81
N ASN A 591 1.53 13.29 8.10
CA ASN A 591 2.36 14.26 8.79
C ASN A 591 3.19 13.56 9.88
N VAL A 592 4.51 13.72 9.83
CA VAL A 592 5.47 13.30 10.87
C VAL A 592 5.13 13.82 12.30
N ARG A 593 4.23 14.79 12.40
CA ARG A 593 3.70 15.28 13.69
C ARG A 593 2.59 14.42 14.29
N SER A 594 2.06 13.45 13.56
CA SER A 594 1.11 12.48 14.10
C SER A 594 1.85 11.37 14.82
N THR A 595 1.51 11.13 16.08
CA THR A 595 2.11 10.07 16.91
C THR A 595 1.05 9.10 17.42
N VAL A 596 1.46 7.93 17.90
CA VAL A 596 0.59 6.94 18.55
C VAL A 596 -0.27 7.62 19.64
N ALA A 597 0.35 8.44 20.51
CA ALA A 597 -0.34 9.15 21.56
C ALA A 597 -1.39 10.16 21.05
N THR A 598 -1.10 10.88 19.95
CA THR A 598 -2.07 11.83 19.40
C THR A 598 -3.23 11.13 18.74
N TYR A 599 -2.97 10.07 18.00
CA TYR A 599 -4.01 9.34 17.28
C TYR A 599 -4.94 8.58 18.23
N ALA A 600 -4.39 7.96 19.28
CA ALA A 600 -5.17 7.30 20.34
C ALA A 600 -5.82 8.27 21.34
N ASN A 601 -5.73 9.60 21.13
CA ASN A 601 -6.22 10.64 22.02
C ASN A 601 -5.64 10.57 23.47
N VAL A 602 -4.47 9.99 23.65
CA VAL A 602 -3.75 9.91 24.92
C VAL A 602 -3.03 11.23 25.20
N HIS A 603 -2.40 11.82 24.20
CA HIS A 603 -1.62 13.06 24.33
C HIS A 603 -2.45 14.23 24.88
N ASP A 604 -3.67 14.43 24.39
CA ASP A 604 -4.56 15.48 24.88
C ASP A 604 -4.93 15.32 26.38
N GLY A 605 -5.09 14.06 26.80
CA GLY A 605 -5.30 13.75 28.20
C GLY A 605 -4.08 14.06 29.06
N LEU A 606 -2.90 13.67 28.60
CA LEU A 606 -1.63 13.94 29.29
C LEU A 606 -1.36 15.44 29.39
N ARG A 607 -1.54 16.24 28.33
CA ARG A 607 -1.40 17.70 28.38
C ARG A 607 -2.26 18.34 29.47
N LYS A 608 -3.53 17.91 29.60
CA LYS A 608 -4.46 18.41 30.63
C LYS A 608 -4.01 18.04 32.05
N VAL A 609 -3.38 16.89 32.21
CA VAL A 609 -2.88 16.41 33.49
C VAL A 609 -1.63 17.17 33.90
N TYR A 610 -0.65 17.33 32.98
CA TYR A 610 0.58 18.06 33.23
C TYR A 610 0.35 19.56 33.52
N ALA A 611 -0.60 20.19 32.83
CA ALA A 611 -0.97 21.59 33.13
C ALA A 611 -1.52 21.81 34.56
N ARG A 612 -1.85 20.75 35.29
CA ARG A 612 -2.34 20.82 36.68
C ARG A 612 -1.26 20.55 37.73
N THR A 613 -0.04 20.24 37.34
CA THR A 613 1.09 20.04 38.27
C THR A 613 1.46 21.36 38.97
N ALA A 614 2.18 21.27 40.10
CA ALA A 614 2.69 22.45 40.80
C ALA A 614 3.65 23.26 39.94
N ASP A 615 4.63 22.56 39.30
CA ASP A 615 5.66 23.15 38.42
C ASP A 615 5.01 23.90 37.24
N ALA A 616 3.99 23.30 36.57
CA ALA A 616 3.31 23.94 35.46
C ALA A 616 2.54 25.22 35.89
N ARG A 617 1.99 25.25 37.10
CA ARG A 617 1.33 26.43 37.65
C ARG A 617 2.30 27.53 38.00
N GLU A 618 3.45 27.20 38.57
CA GLU A 618 4.52 28.14 38.90
C GLU A 618 5.03 28.85 37.62
N HIS A 619 5.20 28.09 36.52
CA HIS A 619 5.62 28.64 35.23
C HIS A 619 4.45 29.16 34.37
N HIS A 620 3.21 29.20 34.88
CA HIS A 620 2.00 29.66 34.19
C HIS A 620 1.71 28.90 32.87
N TYR A 621 2.11 27.61 32.74
CA TYR A 621 1.85 26.79 31.58
C TYR A 621 0.41 26.22 31.58
N LYS A 622 -0.25 26.33 30.43
CA LYS A 622 -1.59 25.78 30.16
C LYS A 622 -1.48 24.50 29.32
N ALA A 623 -2.56 23.73 29.22
CA ALA A 623 -2.59 22.49 28.41
C ALA A 623 -2.19 22.69 26.92
N GLY A 624 -2.42 23.88 26.37
CA GLY A 624 -1.97 24.26 25.02
C GLY A 624 -0.47 24.36 24.89
N ASP A 625 0.23 24.81 25.94
CA ASP A 625 1.68 25.01 25.92
C ASP A 625 2.46 23.69 25.82
N PHE A 626 1.87 22.57 26.25
CA PHE A 626 2.39 21.21 26.14
C PHE A 626 2.18 20.57 24.75
N SER A 627 1.60 21.30 23.79
CA SER A 627 1.49 20.79 22.43
C SER A 627 2.82 20.94 21.69
N TYR A 628 3.42 19.84 21.25
CA TYR A 628 4.61 19.91 20.41
C TYR A 628 4.31 20.41 18.97
N ASN A 629 3.02 20.56 18.60
CA ASN A 629 2.64 21.14 17.30
C ASN A 629 2.55 22.67 17.33
N THR A 630 2.01 23.25 18.42
CA THR A 630 1.68 24.70 18.50
C THR A 630 2.04 25.32 19.83
N GLY A 631 2.49 24.56 20.84
CA GLY A 631 2.70 25.01 22.20
C GLY A 631 4.03 25.73 22.42
N LYS A 632 4.16 26.47 23.53
CA LYS A 632 5.38 27.17 23.91
C LYS A 632 6.54 26.22 24.25
N LEU A 633 6.25 25.02 24.74
CA LEU A 633 7.22 23.98 25.10
C LEU A 633 7.69 23.14 23.91
N ARG A 634 7.31 23.51 22.69
CA ARG A 634 7.77 22.88 21.43
C ARG A 634 9.27 23.17 21.20
N CYS A 635 9.99 22.19 20.68
CA CYS A 635 11.37 22.39 20.26
C CYS A 635 11.45 23.44 19.12
N PRO A 636 12.20 24.53 19.28
CA PRO A 636 12.29 25.57 18.27
C PRO A 636 13.12 25.16 17.05
N THR A 637 14.07 24.23 17.20
CA THR A 637 15.01 23.81 16.15
C THR A 637 14.35 22.93 15.11
N CYS A 638 13.59 21.92 15.53
CA CYS A 638 12.85 21.02 14.63
C CYS A 638 11.38 21.40 14.47
N ASP A 639 10.93 22.48 15.10
CA ASP A 639 9.53 22.91 15.07
C ASP A 639 8.53 21.80 15.49
N GLY A 640 8.98 20.93 16.43
CA GLY A 640 8.16 19.84 16.98
C GLY A 640 8.06 18.60 16.09
N THR A 641 8.86 18.47 15.04
CA THR A 641 8.91 17.24 14.23
C THR A 641 9.75 16.15 14.88
N GLY A 642 10.72 16.50 15.73
CA GLY A 642 11.68 15.55 16.31
C GLY A 642 12.91 15.32 15.43
N GLU A 643 12.81 15.61 14.13
CA GLU A 643 13.81 15.36 13.11
C GLU A 643 14.09 16.60 12.28
N ILE A 644 15.24 16.64 11.63
CA ILE A 644 15.64 17.66 10.67
C ILE A 644 15.91 16.96 9.35
N SER A 645 15.24 17.42 8.29
CA SER A 645 15.53 17.00 6.92
C SER A 645 16.71 17.81 6.40
N LEU A 646 17.78 17.14 6.02
CA LEU A 646 18.93 17.74 5.33
C LEU A 646 18.75 17.54 3.83
N ASP A 647 18.53 18.64 3.10
CA ASP A 647 18.62 18.65 1.64
C ASP A 647 20.10 18.52 1.24
N VAL A 648 20.48 17.30 0.87
CA VAL A 648 21.81 17.02 0.34
C VAL A 648 21.70 17.00 -1.18
N GLN A 649 22.16 18.06 -1.84
CA GLN A 649 22.14 18.17 -3.30
C GLN A 649 22.58 16.85 -3.95
N PHE A 650 21.72 16.30 -4.80
CA PHE A 650 21.90 15.04 -5.55
C PHE A 650 21.75 13.71 -4.77
N LEU A 651 21.32 13.76 -3.49
CA LEU A 651 20.95 12.58 -2.71
C LEU A 651 19.50 12.71 -2.22
N PRO A 652 18.81 11.61 -1.86
CA PRO A 652 17.55 11.70 -1.15
C PRO A 652 17.71 12.48 0.14
N ASP A 653 16.69 13.24 0.55
CA ASP A 653 16.68 13.97 1.82
C ASP A 653 17.02 13.02 2.97
N VAL A 654 18.06 13.34 3.72
CA VAL A 654 18.47 12.56 4.90
C VAL A 654 17.76 13.14 6.12
N GLN A 655 16.94 12.33 6.77
CA GLN A 655 16.33 12.68 8.04
C GLN A 655 17.26 12.29 9.19
N ILE A 656 17.60 13.25 10.03
CA ILE A 656 18.40 13.01 11.23
C ILE A 656 17.63 13.45 12.48
N PRO A 657 17.78 12.74 13.62
CA PRO A 657 17.21 13.19 14.89
C PRO A 657 17.66 14.61 15.22
N CYS A 658 16.74 15.46 15.64
CA CYS A 658 17.04 16.83 15.99
C CYS A 658 18.15 16.88 17.06
N PRO A 659 19.26 17.61 16.85
CA PRO A 659 20.39 17.65 17.78
C PRO A 659 20.02 18.24 19.15
N ASP A 660 19.02 19.14 19.20
CA ASP A 660 18.62 19.78 20.44
C ASP A 660 17.67 18.94 21.28
N CYS A 661 16.60 18.41 20.67
CA CYS A 661 15.60 17.65 21.41
C CYS A 661 15.80 16.12 21.30
N ARG A 662 16.72 15.65 20.47
CA ARG A 662 17.05 14.22 20.26
C ARG A 662 15.80 13.34 20.02
N GLY A 663 14.88 13.87 19.21
CA GLY A 663 13.63 13.16 18.85
C GLY A 663 12.46 13.44 19.80
N SER A 664 12.65 14.02 21.01
CA SER A 664 11.56 14.22 21.97
C SER A 664 10.51 15.25 21.56
N ARG A 665 10.78 16.09 20.58
CA ARG A 665 9.90 17.16 20.05
C ARG A 665 9.72 18.35 20.98
N TYR A 666 10.25 18.29 22.20
CA TYR A 666 10.11 19.29 23.25
C TYR A 666 11.43 20.02 23.52
N ARG A 667 11.33 21.26 24.01
CA ARG A 667 12.45 21.99 24.55
C ARG A 667 12.81 21.53 25.97
N LYS A 668 14.00 21.88 26.44
CA LYS A 668 14.52 21.41 27.75
C LYS A 668 13.62 21.73 28.92
N GLU A 669 12.99 22.89 28.94
CA GLU A 669 12.10 23.33 30.03
C GLU A 669 10.86 22.42 30.21
N ALA A 670 10.51 21.62 29.22
CA ALA A 670 9.45 20.63 29.37
C ALA A 670 9.82 19.44 30.26
N TYR A 671 11.12 19.21 30.43
CA TYR A 671 11.63 18.16 31.32
C TYR A 671 11.64 18.57 32.79
N ASP A 672 11.55 19.87 33.10
CA ASP A 672 11.51 20.38 34.48
C ASP A 672 10.12 20.25 35.10
N ILE A 673 9.10 19.85 34.32
CA ILE A 673 7.72 19.73 34.77
C ILE A 673 7.39 18.26 35.01
N HIS A 674 7.30 17.89 36.28
CA HIS A 674 7.19 16.51 36.69
C HIS A 674 5.80 16.16 37.25
N ARG A 675 5.48 14.88 37.18
CA ARG A 675 4.32 14.29 37.82
C ARG A 675 4.70 12.96 38.47
N LYS A 676 4.34 12.80 39.75
CA LYS A 676 4.56 11.55 40.48
C LYS A 676 3.70 10.43 39.92
N ALA A 677 4.33 9.31 39.60
CA ALA A 677 3.72 8.12 39.05
C ALA A 677 3.34 7.10 40.17
N LYS A 678 2.65 6.02 39.78
CA LYS A 678 2.23 4.93 40.68
C LYS A 678 3.42 4.18 41.30
N ASP A 679 4.52 4.05 40.56
CA ASP A 679 5.76 3.43 40.98
C ASP A 679 6.59 4.30 41.93
N GLY A 680 6.11 5.51 42.26
CA GLY A 680 6.77 6.46 43.14
C GLY A 680 7.82 7.34 42.47
N LYS A 681 8.14 7.13 41.19
CA LYS A 681 9.01 7.94 40.39
C LYS A 681 8.29 9.16 39.86
N GLU A 682 9.04 10.15 39.46
CA GLU A 682 8.53 11.37 38.81
C GLU A 682 8.92 11.36 37.34
N TYR A 683 7.97 11.64 36.46
CA TYR A 683 8.19 11.68 35.02
C TYR A 683 7.69 12.98 34.42
N SER A 684 8.46 13.53 33.50
CA SER A 684 8.04 14.62 32.62
C SER A 684 7.21 14.10 31.43
N LEU A 685 6.51 14.99 30.73
CA LEU A 685 5.72 14.60 29.55
C LEU A 685 6.62 14.07 28.40
N PRO A 686 7.78 14.69 28.08
CA PRO A 686 8.71 14.13 27.08
C PRO A 686 9.20 12.72 27.42
N GLU A 687 9.47 12.43 28.69
CA GLU A 687 9.86 11.07 29.12
C GLU A 687 8.74 10.06 28.89
N LEU A 688 7.49 10.39 29.23
CA LEU A 688 6.36 9.52 28.95
C LEU A 688 6.15 9.29 27.45
N MET A 689 6.42 10.29 26.61
CA MET A 689 6.32 10.12 25.15
C MET A 689 7.36 9.13 24.61
N ASN A 690 8.51 8.99 25.26
CA ASN A 690 9.56 8.03 24.91
C ASN A 690 9.35 6.62 25.50
N MET A 691 8.36 6.45 26.37
CA MET A 691 8.00 5.17 26.96
C MET A 691 7.03 4.39 26.06
N SER A 692 7.09 3.05 26.16
CA SER A 692 6.09 2.20 25.51
C SER A 692 4.71 2.35 26.17
N VAL A 693 3.67 2.00 25.45
CA VAL A 693 2.28 1.99 25.95
C VAL A 693 2.19 1.19 27.25
N ASP A 694 2.85 0.02 27.34
CA ASP A 694 2.85 -0.85 28.54
C ASP A 694 3.56 -0.20 29.72
N GLN A 695 4.69 0.45 29.48
CA GLN A 695 5.42 1.18 30.52
C GLN A 695 4.57 2.34 31.07
N VAL A 696 3.93 3.10 30.19
CA VAL A 696 3.07 4.20 30.59
C VAL A 696 1.81 3.72 31.29
N LEU A 697 1.21 2.61 30.86
CA LEU A 697 0.05 1.99 31.53
C LEU A 697 0.37 1.60 32.98
N ASN A 698 1.56 1.08 33.23
CA ASN A 698 2.05 0.71 34.55
C ASN A 698 2.41 1.96 35.40
N ALA A 699 2.95 3.01 34.80
CA ALA A 699 3.34 4.24 35.47
C ALA A 699 2.14 5.13 35.84
N LEU A 700 1.11 5.21 34.99
CA LEU A 700 -0.04 6.11 35.21
C LEU A 700 -1.03 5.55 36.23
N GLY A 701 -1.05 6.12 37.43
CA GLY A 701 -2.08 5.87 38.46
C GLY A 701 -3.18 6.94 38.49
N GLY A 702 -4.42 6.54 38.83
CA GLY A 702 -5.54 7.47 39.12
C GLY A 702 -6.16 8.19 37.91
N LEU A 703 -5.84 7.80 36.69
CA LEU A 703 -6.32 8.44 35.46
C LEU A 703 -7.16 7.44 34.62
N LYS A 704 -8.32 7.06 35.12
CA LYS A 704 -9.18 5.99 34.54
C LYS A 704 -9.34 6.06 33.02
N LEU A 705 -9.65 7.23 32.47
CA LEU A 705 -9.88 7.38 31.03
C LEU A 705 -8.60 7.13 30.19
N LEU A 706 -7.45 7.59 30.66
CA LEU A 706 -6.17 7.35 29.99
C LEU A 706 -5.75 5.88 30.11
N GLN A 707 -5.94 5.28 31.28
CA GLN A 707 -5.69 3.87 31.51
C GLN A 707 -6.56 2.99 30.59
N GLN A 708 -7.85 3.32 30.43
CA GLN A 708 -8.71 2.60 29.48
C GLN A 708 -8.20 2.68 28.04
N ARG A 709 -7.77 3.84 27.57
CA ARG A 709 -7.22 4.01 26.22
C ARG A 709 -5.91 3.25 26.01
N LEU A 710 -5.03 3.30 27.01
CA LEU A 710 -3.78 2.56 26.98
C LEU A 710 -4.01 1.05 27.05
N GLN A 711 -5.00 0.60 27.86
CA GLN A 711 -5.38 -0.80 27.95
C GLN A 711 -5.90 -1.31 26.60
N VAL A 712 -6.71 -0.55 25.88
CA VAL A 712 -7.16 -0.91 24.53
C VAL A 712 -5.97 -1.09 23.58
N LEU A 713 -4.96 -0.22 23.64
CA LEU A 713 -3.75 -0.38 22.82
C LEU A 713 -2.98 -1.65 23.21
N HIS A 714 -2.84 -1.93 24.50
CA HIS A 714 -2.24 -3.15 25.01
C HIS A 714 -3.00 -4.40 24.52
N ASP A 715 -4.32 -4.43 24.69
CA ASP A 715 -5.19 -5.55 24.31
C ASP A 715 -5.17 -5.82 22.79
N LEU A 716 -4.84 -4.81 21.98
CA LEU A 716 -4.63 -4.94 20.55
C LEU A 716 -3.19 -5.35 20.16
N GLY A 717 -2.34 -5.69 21.13
CA GLY A 717 -0.95 -6.05 20.88
C GLY A 717 -0.05 -4.89 20.43
N LEU A 718 -0.42 -3.64 20.77
CA LEU A 718 0.36 -2.42 20.49
C LEU A 718 1.13 -1.92 21.73
N GLY A 719 1.23 -2.74 22.77
CA GLY A 719 1.84 -2.37 24.05
C GLY A 719 3.31 -1.98 23.97
N TYR A 720 4.02 -2.49 22.96
CA TYR A 720 5.44 -2.21 22.75
C TYR A 720 5.71 -0.88 22.04
N LEU A 721 4.74 -0.30 21.32
CA LEU A 721 4.91 0.97 20.62
C LEU A 721 5.17 2.10 21.62
N THR A 722 6.08 3.02 21.27
CA THR A 722 6.28 4.21 22.08
C THR A 722 5.16 5.23 21.82
N LEU A 723 4.78 6.00 22.83
CA LEU A 723 3.73 7.02 22.66
C LEU A 723 4.12 8.09 21.65
N GLY A 724 5.41 8.40 21.55
CA GLY A 724 5.96 9.40 20.63
C GLY A 724 6.24 8.88 19.23
N GLU A 725 6.05 7.59 18.98
CA GLU A 725 6.31 6.96 17.68
C GLU A 725 5.44 7.55 16.57
N GLU A 726 6.04 7.79 15.43
CA GLU A 726 5.38 8.45 14.30
C GLU A 726 4.45 7.50 13.57
N THR A 727 3.19 7.92 13.36
CA THR A 727 2.20 7.07 12.70
C THR A 727 2.51 6.73 11.23
N PRO A 728 3.20 7.57 10.43
CA PRO A 728 3.60 7.19 9.07
C PRO A 728 4.62 6.05 9.00
N GLY A 729 5.41 5.86 10.07
CA GLY A 729 6.42 4.79 10.18
C GLY A 729 5.87 3.42 10.56
N LEU A 730 4.61 3.36 11.02
CA LEU A 730 3.99 2.11 11.46
C LEU A 730 3.78 1.12 10.32
N SER A 731 3.92 -0.17 10.61
CA SER A 731 3.54 -1.24 9.69
C SER A 731 2.03 -1.18 9.35
N GLY A 732 1.61 -1.89 8.27
CA GLY A 732 0.19 -1.92 7.89
C GLY A 732 -0.72 -2.43 9.00
N GLY A 733 -0.33 -3.52 9.64
CA GLY A 733 -1.08 -4.12 10.74
C GLY A 733 -1.11 -3.24 12.00
N GLU A 734 0.00 -2.57 12.36
CA GLU A 734 0.04 -1.61 13.48
C GLU A 734 -0.88 -0.41 13.23
N ALA A 735 -0.82 0.17 12.03
CA ALA A 735 -1.70 1.26 11.64
C ALA A 735 -3.18 0.86 11.73
N GLN A 736 -3.53 -0.32 11.26
CA GLN A 736 -4.89 -0.85 11.27
C GLN A 736 -5.40 -1.08 12.71
N ARG A 737 -4.57 -1.69 13.56
CA ARG A 737 -4.90 -1.89 14.99
C ARG A 737 -5.02 -0.56 15.73
N LEU A 738 -4.20 0.43 15.40
CA LEU A 738 -4.30 1.78 15.99
C LEU A 738 -5.57 2.50 15.54
N LYS A 739 -6.03 2.33 14.27
CA LYS A 739 -7.35 2.80 13.82
C LYS A 739 -8.46 2.16 14.64
N LEU A 740 -8.41 0.85 14.82
CA LEU A 740 -9.38 0.12 15.62
C LEU A 740 -9.42 0.64 17.06
N ALA A 741 -8.26 0.84 17.70
CA ALA A 741 -8.16 1.40 19.04
C ALA A 741 -8.87 2.76 19.15
N SER A 742 -8.75 3.61 18.13
CA SER A 742 -9.40 4.94 18.14
C SER A 742 -10.93 4.89 18.02
N GLU A 743 -11.47 3.79 17.47
CA GLU A 743 -12.93 3.58 17.33
C GLU A 743 -13.55 2.79 18.49
N MET A 744 -12.73 2.05 19.25
CA MET A 744 -13.22 1.36 20.45
C MET A 744 -13.66 2.37 21.53
N GLY A 745 -14.80 2.11 22.15
CA GLY A 745 -15.39 3.00 23.18
C GLY A 745 -16.36 4.06 22.67
N LYS A 746 -16.56 4.17 21.33
CA LYS A 746 -17.68 4.91 20.73
C LYS A 746 -18.88 3.95 20.57
N GLY A 747 -20.12 4.46 20.41
CA GLY A 747 -21.33 3.61 20.24
C GLY A 747 -21.08 2.50 19.20
N GLN A 748 -21.34 1.25 19.56
CA GLN A 748 -20.99 0.06 18.78
C GLN A 748 -22.20 -0.76 18.32
N SER A 749 -23.32 -0.67 19.04
CA SER A 749 -24.51 -1.52 18.85
C SER A 749 -25.11 -1.42 17.44
N ASP A 750 -25.03 -0.22 16.82
CA ASP A 750 -25.65 0.07 15.52
C ASP A 750 -24.59 0.30 14.44
N SER A 751 -23.41 -0.30 14.61
CA SER A 751 -22.26 -0.06 13.74
C SER A 751 -21.91 -1.30 12.95
N VAL A 752 -21.58 -1.10 11.67
CA VAL A 752 -20.90 -2.08 10.84
C VAL A 752 -19.41 -1.74 10.81
N PHE A 753 -18.57 -2.65 11.30
CA PHE A 753 -17.12 -2.57 11.14
C PHE A 753 -16.70 -3.41 9.94
N VAL A 754 -16.02 -2.80 9.01
CA VAL A 754 -15.44 -3.46 7.85
C VAL A 754 -13.94 -3.48 8.01
N PHE A 755 -13.33 -4.66 7.93
CA PHE A 755 -11.89 -4.87 7.99
C PHE A 755 -11.39 -5.39 6.65
N ASP A 756 -10.30 -4.80 6.17
CA ASP A 756 -9.62 -5.22 4.94
C ASP A 756 -8.27 -5.85 5.28
N GLU A 757 -8.20 -7.17 5.19
CA GLU A 757 -7.03 -8.01 5.50
C GLU A 757 -6.35 -7.65 6.85
N PRO A 758 -7.08 -7.73 7.99
CA PRO A 758 -6.56 -7.28 9.29
C PRO A 758 -5.45 -8.16 9.88
N THR A 759 -5.16 -9.33 9.31
CA THR A 759 -4.09 -10.22 9.77
C THR A 759 -2.73 -9.95 9.13
N ILE A 760 -2.65 -9.00 8.20
CA ILE A 760 -1.38 -8.67 7.53
C ILE A 760 -0.27 -8.39 8.56
N GLY A 761 0.84 -9.16 8.48
CA GLY A 761 2.01 -9.03 9.34
C GLY A 761 1.77 -9.41 10.80
N LEU A 762 0.71 -10.18 11.10
CA LEU A 762 0.42 -10.67 12.43
C LEU A 762 0.96 -12.09 12.65
N HIS A 763 1.63 -12.26 13.79
CA HIS A 763 1.94 -13.59 14.29
C HIS A 763 0.63 -14.32 14.66
N PRO A 764 0.52 -15.66 14.54
CA PRO A 764 -0.68 -16.41 14.92
C PRO A 764 -1.21 -16.11 16.33
N GLN A 765 -0.33 -15.83 17.28
CA GLN A 765 -0.72 -15.37 18.62
C GLN A 765 -1.47 -14.03 18.58
N ASP A 766 -1.02 -13.08 17.74
CA ASP A 766 -1.66 -11.77 17.57
C ASP A 766 -3.02 -11.93 16.85
N VAL A 767 -3.15 -12.88 15.92
CA VAL A 767 -4.42 -13.24 15.27
C VAL A 767 -5.44 -13.72 16.31
N ARG A 768 -5.04 -14.53 17.27
CA ARG A 768 -5.92 -14.93 18.38
C ARG A 768 -6.39 -13.75 19.22
N THR A 769 -5.50 -12.81 19.51
CA THR A 769 -5.83 -11.56 20.20
C THR A 769 -6.85 -10.75 19.41
N LEU A 770 -6.68 -10.62 18.09
CA LEU A 770 -7.64 -9.94 17.21
C LEU A 770 -9.01 -10.63 17.21
N LEU A 771 -9.07 -11.96 17.21
CA LEU A 771 -10.32 -12.71 17.30
C LEU A 771 -11.05 -12.47 18.62
N HIS A 772 -10.35 -12.31 19.74
CA HIS A 772 -10.96 -11.89 21.02
C HIS A 772 -11.54 -10.48 20.96
N VAL A 773 -10.85 -9.56 20.27
CA VAL A 773 -11.36 -8.20 20.05
C VAL A 773 -12.62 -8.23 19.18
N PHE A 774 -12.65 -9.03 18.11
CA PHE A 774 -13.84 -9.24 17.29
C PHE A 774 -15.01 -9.76 18.13
N GLN A 775 -14.77 -10.74 19.00
CA GLN A 775 -15.80 -11.24 19.90
C GLN A 775 -16.32 -10.17 20.86
N THR A 776 -15.43 -9.32 21.36
CA THR A 776 -15.80 -8.19 22.23
C THR A 776 -16.70 -7.18 21.50
N LEU A 777 -16.38 -6.80 20.26
CA LEU A 777 -17.21 -5.92 19.42
C LEU A 777 -18.60 -6.53 19.17
N ILE A 778 -18.67 -7.82 18.84
CA ILE A 778 -19.93 -8.53 18.63
C ILE A 778 -20.77 -8.58 19.89
N ASN A 779 -20.15 -8.80 21.06
CA ASN A 779 -20.83 -8.79 22.34
C ASN A 779 -21.43 -7.42 22.69
N HIS A 780 -20.86 -6.34 22.14
CA HIS A 780 -21.41 -4.99 22.24
C HIS A 780 -22.39 -4.64 21.11
N GLY A 781 -22.80 -5.62 20.29
CA GLY A 781 -23.83 -5.49 19.27
C GLY A 781 -23.34 -5.08 17.88
N ALA A 782 -22.01 -4.95 17.66
CA ALA A 782 -21.47 -4.61 16.35
C ALA A 782 -21.64 -5.76 15.33
N THR A 783 -21.82 -5.40 14.06
CA THR A 783 -21.74 -6.31 12.92
C THR A 783 -20.35 -6.21 12.30
N LEU A 784 -19.68 -7.34 12.07
CA LEU A 784 -18.34 -7.38 11.50
C LEU A 784 -18.37 -8.00 10.10
N VAL A 785 -17.75 -7.31 9.15
CA VAL A 785 -17.49 -7.81 7.79
C VAL A 785 -15.98 -7.74 7.57
N VAL A 786 -15.33 -8.89 7.33
CA VAL A 786 -13.89 -9.00 7.23
C VAL A 786 -13.51 -9.62 5.89
N ILE A 787 -12.72 -8.91 5.09
CA ILE A 787 -12.07 -9.47 3.91
C ILE A 787 -10.82 -10.19 4.41
N GLU A 788 -10.71 -11.50 4.21
CA GLU A 788 -9.59 -12.26 4.77
C GLU A 788 -9.22 -13.51 3.97
N HIS A 789 -7.94 -13.91 4.14
CA HIS A 789 -7.35 -15.13 3.63
C HIS A 789 -6.78 -16.02 4.74
N ASP A 790 -6.58 -15.49 5.93
CA ASP A 790 -6.05 -16.20 7.09
C ASP A 790 -7.05 -17.29 7.52
N LEU A 791 -6.54 -18.54 7.61
CA LEU A 791 -7.36 -19.70 7.92
C LEU A 791 -7.92 -19.67 9.34
N ASP A 792 -7.22 -19.08 10.30
CA ASP A 792 -7.70 -19.01 11.68
C ASP A 792 -8.90 -18.05 11.77
N VAL A 793 -8.87 -16.94 11.04
CA VAL A 793 -10.01 -16.02 10.97
C VAL A 793 -11.19 -16.65 10.24
N ILE A 794 -10.96 -17.33 9.12
CA ILE A 794 -12.00 -18.01 8.34
C ILE A 794 -12.69 -19.12 9.16
N ARG A 795 -11.92 -19.97 9.86
CA ARG A 795 -12.44 -21.02 10.73
C ARG A 795 -13.23 -20.50 11.93
N ASN A 796 -12.91 -19.26 12.37
CA ASN A 796 -13.61 -18.61 13.48
C ASN A 796 -14.78 -17.72 13.03
N ALA A 797 -15.12 -17.65 11.73
CA ALA A 797 -16.28 -16.92 11.24
C ALA A 797 -17.60 -17.54 11.70
N ASP A 798 -18.63 -16.71 11.87
CA ASP A 798 -20.01 -17.16 12.03
C ASP A 798 -20.62 -17.46 10.64
N TYR A 799 -20.27 -16.65 9.64
CA TYR A 799 -20.75 -16.74 8.27
C TYR A 799 -19.61 -16.43 7.30
N ILE A 800 -19.57 -17.14 6.19
CA ILE A 800 -18.56 -16.95 5.13
C ILE A 800 -19.28 -16.66 3.81
N VAL A 801 -18.72 -15.73 3.05
CA VAL A 801 -19.06 -15.48 1.65
C VAL A 801 -17.80 -15.75 0.82
N ASP A 802 -17.80 -16.84 0.05
CA ASP A 802 -16.65 -17.24 -0.78
C ASP A 802 -16.87 -16.79 -2.22
N MET A 803 -15.95 -15.97 -2.72
CA MET A 803 -15.98 -15.38 -4.06
C MET A 803 -15.01 -16.07 -5.01
N GLY A 804 -15.44 -16.34 -6.23
CA GLY A 804 -14.61 -16.99 -7.23
C GLY A 804 -15.37 -17.33 -8.53
N PRO A 805 -15.03 -18.48 -9.19
CA PRO A 805 -14.05 -19.52 -8.84
C PRO A 805 -12.59 -19.09 -9.03
N GLY A 806 -12.32 -18.14 -9.93
CA GLY A 806 -10.99 -17.61 -10.23
C GLY A 806 -10.88 -16.11 -9.99
N GLY A 807 -9.82 -15.49 -10.55
CA GLY A 807 -9.62 -14.04 -10.57
C GLY A 807 -10.09 -13.42 -11.90
N GLY A 808 -10.34 -12.09 -11.90
CA GLY A 808 -10.73 -11.36 -13.10
C GLY A 808 -12.06 -11.83 -13.72
N LYS A 809 -12.08 -12.08 -15.02
CA LYS A 809 -13.31 -12.49 -15.76
C LYS A 809 -13.88 -13.84 -15.31
N GLU A 810 -13.05 -14.72 -14.77
CA GLU A 810 -13.47 -16.01 -14.23
C GLU A 810 -14.00 -15.91 -12.79
N GLY A 811 -13.80 -14.77 -12.14
CA GLY A 811 -14.26 -14.48 -10.79
C GLY A 811 -15.60 -13.73 -10.74
N GLY A 812 -15.75 -12.92 -9.71
CA GLY A 812 -16.86 -11.98 -9.57
C GLY A 812 -18.20 -12.60 -9.23
N ARG A 813 -18.23 -13.83 -8.71
CA ARG A 813 -19.46 -14.54 -8.29
C ARG A 813 -19.32 -15.05 -6.86
N ILE A 814 -20.42 -15.15 -6.17
CA ILE A 814 -20.48 -15.89 -4.91
C ILE A 814 -20.63 -17.38 -5.25
N ILE A 815 -19.61 -18.17 -4.90
CA ILE A 815 -19.56 -19.62 -5.16
C ILE A 815 -20.22 -20.37 -4.03
N ALA A 816 -19.93 -19.96 -2.79
CA ALA A 816 -20.45 -20.60 -1.60
C ALA A 816 -20.75 -19.55 -0.53
N ARG A 817 -21.74 -19.82 0.30
CA ARG A 817 -22.07 -19.00 1.47
C ARG A 817 -22.65 -19.89 2.57
N GLY A 818 -22.29 -19.62 3.81
CA GLY A 818 -22.75 -20.40 4.95
C GLY A 818 -21.77 -20.40 6.11
N THR A 819 -21.95 -21.33 7.03
CA THR A 819 -21.01 -21.57 8.14
C THR A 819 -19.70 -22.17 7.62
N PRO A 820 -18.59 -22.11 8.37
CA PRO A 820 -17.34 -22.76 7.99
C PRO A 820 -17.51 -24.25 7.62
N GLU A 821 -18.38 -24.96 8.32
CA GLU A 821 -18.66 -26.38 8.04
C GLU A 821 -19.38 -26.58 6.69
N GLU A 822 -20.34 -25.70 6.34
CA GLU A 822 -21.02 -25.74 5.04
C GLU A 822 -20.07 -25.42 3.89
N ILE A 823 -19.12 -24.48 4.10
CA ILE A 823 -18.10 -24.15 3.10
C ILE A 823 -17.13 -25.31 2.89
N ARG A 824 -16.72 -26.00 3.97
CA ARG A 824 -15.85 -27.18 3.90
C ARG A 824 -16.46 -28.31 3.06
N GLN A 825 -17.79 -28.47 3.13
CA GLN A 825 -18.52 -29.51 2.38
C GLN A 825 -18.77 -29.11 0.94
N ASN A 826 -18.60 -27.87 0.55
CA ASN A 826 -18.84 -27.40 -0.80
C ASN A 826 -17.62 -27.67 -1.70
N THR A 827 -17.76 -28.56 -2.66
CA THR A 827 -16.71 -28.98 -3.60
C THR A 827 -16.26 -27.89 -4.56
N ASP A 828 -17.11 -26.88 -4.82
CA ASP A 828 -16.80 -25.75 -5.71
C ASP A 828 -15.97 -24.68 -5.01
N SER A 829 -15.96 -24.67 -3.66
CA SER A 829 -15.18 -23.74 -2.87
C SER A 829 -13.71 -24.13 -2.83
N LEU A 830 -12.83 -23.26 -3.36
CA LEU A 830 -11.38 -23.42 -3.21
C LEU A 830 -10.97 -23.22 -1.74
N THR A 831 -11.57 -22.25 -1.06
CA THR A 831 -11.34 -22.00 0.37
C THR A 831 -11.74 -23.20 1.22
N GLY A 832 -12.86 -23.86 0.90
CA GLY A 832 -13.34 -25.02 1.63
C GLY A 832 -12.37 -26.21 1.73
N ARG A 833 -11.42 -26.29 0.80
CA ARG A 833 -10.38 -27.34 0.80
C ARG A 833 -9.31 -27.16 1.88
N PHE A 834 -9.21 -25.96 2.46
CA PHE A 834 -8.16 -25.56 3.41
C PHE A 834 -8.68 -25.34 4.84
N ILE A 835 -10.01 -25.26 5.05
CA ILE A 835 -10.63 -25.00 6.36
C ILE A 835 -11.14 -26.24 7.09
#